data_d22d42b4be8bab756925edbd9b4a15de
#
_entry.id   d22d42b4be8bab756925edbd9b4a15de
#
_cell.length_a   1.000
_cell.length_b   1.000
_cell.length_c   1.000
_cell.angle_alpha   90.00
_cell.angle_beta   90.00
_cell.angle_gamma   90.00
#
_symmetry.space_group_name_H-M   'P 1'
#
loop_
_entity.id
_entity.type
_entity.pdbx_description
1 polymer ?
#
loop_
_entity_poly.entity_id
_entity_poly.type
_entity_poly.pdbx_seq_one_letter_code
_entity_poly.pdbx_strand_id
1 'polypeptide(L)'
;MSDNDDAFPGADDTREETVGEALAGYLGLVEQTIRAQVTDGDIRDRARRAMDLAASVQDSRSDHIWGHDDFSDRHLLLDELVALMGDPQQGPVVLAGPGGTGKTTVAKAMAEHAQALGQDVWWISASNPVALLRGLTEVVRQLGEADDVNAIARDEADAANRFWRLLENAGSQWLLIFDEADDPQVLAAVGSPAGVQDLTGWVRSSARGLALVTSREADPRMWEAARLLRVGELLEADAAQMLLALAPAAGEEREARALARRLGRHPLSLRLAGSFLHSQAAQGATFAAYERTLDEQVQAGLHERPGHQVPVPLAPAARALELSLGGLAHQGIPQTRPVLQLASCYAPAPIPAILLNAHSLTKTGLLTGFGGTSPAAEDRAEEALRGLQITGILEPADGGIALHTVIIEAGRASMGSSGPVSARIRHAAIELLHGCTSKLPCEHPESWPQYLLLGPHLLSLLDTAADHVDREHLGLLMETTALATAAFNLSGMSRAGIILGERALARSAPLGAEHRAVLRVRHAMTWAVAYHGDLSTAEAWYRENFLTQLRVLGPEDHDVIFSRHELAWIAACRGDWATAEAGYREALDDSVRILGPDDPRTLLTRHELAWAIANQEQSRLGEAREIFDAVLSDRRRVLGTEHPRTLTTLHELAWITAWEGQWEHAETAYRELLALRLRVLGEDHPDTMVIRHELAWIAARRGRTAEAESRYTDVLDQRRRILGEEHPDTLATQRAREELRHGRIIDARHLA
;
A
#
# COMPACT_ATOMS: atom_id res chain seq x y z
N MET A 1 -16.51 52.53 23.49
CA MET A 1 -17.89 52.00 23.30
C MET A 1 -17.84 51.34 21.94
N SER A 2 -17.84 50.18 21.83
CA SER A 2 -18.02 48.86 22.34
C SER A 2 -17.49 47.91 21.29
N ASP A 3 -16.57 47.15 21.80
CA ASP A 3 -15.98 45.96 21.21
C ASP A 3 -17.06 44.99 20.68
N ASN A 4 -16.75 44.35 19.57
CA ASN A 4 -17.28 43.04 19.23
C ASN A 4 -16.12 42.19 18.73
N ASP A 5 -15.49 41.53 19.66
CA ASP A 5 -14.67 40.33 19.43
C ASP A 5 -15.61 39.17 19.12
N ASP A 6 -15.78 38.85 17.85
CA ASP A 6 -16.29 37.55 17.43
C ASP A 6 -15.09 36.64 17.16
N ALA A 7 -14.66 35.95 18.21
CA ALA A 7 -13.76 34.80 18.13
C ALA A 7 -14.49 33.65 17.44
N PHE A 8 -14.01 33.26 16.29
CA PHE A 8 -14.38 31.98 15.66
C PHE A 8 -13.85 30.84 16.55
N PRO A 9 -14.66 29.85 16.94
CA PRO A 9 -14.19 28.68 17.67
C PRO A 9 -13.35 27.79 16.73
N GLY A 10 -12.21 27.35 17.24
CA GLY A 10 -11.19 26.60 16.56
C GLY A 10 -11.68 25.36 15.83
N ALA A 11 -11.47 25.38 14.52
CA ALA A 11 -11.62 24.23 13.64
C ALA A 11 -10.38 23.30 13.67
N ASP A 12 -9.35 23.66 14.46
CA ASP A 12 -8.07 22.96 14.52
C ASP A 12 -8.04 21.82 15.56
N ASP A 13 -8.76 21.97 16.67
CA ASP A 13 -8.70 21.03 17.79
C ASP A 13 -9.30 19.65 17.45
N THR A 14 -10.36 19.62 16.64
CA THR A 14 -10.99 18.34 16.26
C THR A 14 -10.20 17.53 15.23
N ARG A 15 -9.37 18.17 14.41
CA ARG A 15 -8.48 17.51 13.45
C ARG A 15 -7.25 16.92 14.13
N GLU A 16 -6.70 17.61 15.11
CA GLU A 16 -5.58 17.12 15.92
C GLU A 16 -5.97 15.96 16.83
N GLU A 17 -7.19 15.98 17.39
CA GLU A 17 -7.74 14.87 18.17
C GLU A 17 -7.85 13.59 17.33
N THR A 18 -8.35 13.66 16.08
CA THR A 18 -8.54 12.47 15.22
C THR A 18 -7.21 11.81 14.85
N VAL A 19 -6.16 12.59 14.59
CA VAL A 19 -4.83 12.05 14.29
C VAL A 19 -4.15 11.51 15.56
N GLY A 20 -4.35 12.16 16.70
CA GLY A 20 -3.92 11.68 18.01
C GLY A 20 -4.59 10.35 18.39
N GLU A 21 -5.88 10.21 18.13
CA GLU A 21 -6.64 8.98 18.36
C GLU A 21 -6.20 7.84 17.44
N ALA A 22 -5.95 8.11 16.16
CA ALA A 22 -5.46 7.13 15.19
C ALA A 22 -4.05 6.63 15.54
N LEU A 23 -3.13 7.54 15.94
CA LEU A 23 -1.79 7.16 16.42
C LEU A 23 -1.82 6.43 17.76
N ALA A 24 -2.83 6.66 18.56
CA ALA A 24 -3.00 6.02 19.85
C ALA A 24 -3.55 4.59 19.76
N GLY A 25 -4.47 4.36 18.84
CA GLY A 25 -4.92 3.02 18.48
C GLY A 25 -3.77 2.14 17.99
N TYR A 26 -2.83 2.75 17.28
CA TYR A 26 -1.60 2.19 16.78
C TYR A 26 -0.74 1.51 17.86
N LEU A 27 -0.48 2.14 19.00
CA LEU A 27 0.35 1.57 20.06
C LEU A 27 -0.20 0.25 20.63
N GLY A 28 -1.51 0.12 20.70
CA GLY A 28 -2.14 -1.08 21.22
C GLY A 28 -2.09 -2.30 20.31
N LEU A 29 -1.95 -2.08 18.99
CA LEU A 29 -1.81 -3.18 18.03
C LEU A 29 -0.34 -3.54 17.80
N VAL A 30 0.58 -2.59 18.01
CA VAL A 30 2.03 -2.84 18.02
C VAL A 30 2.35 -3.99 18.98
N GLU A 31 1.80 -3.96 20.17
CA GLU A 31 1.95 -5.03 21.16
C GLU A 31 1.42 -6.38 20.66
N GLN A 32 0.24 -6.37 20.01
CA GLN A 32 -0.33 -7.59 19.42
C GLN A 32 0.47 -8.11 18.23
N THR A 33 0.98 -7.19 17.37
CA THR A 33 1.72 -7.56 16.15
C THR A 33 3.11 -8.11 16.49
N ILE A 34 3.72 -7.66 17.57
CA ILE A 34 5.04 -8.13 18.03
C ILE A 34 4.92 -9.47 18.77
N ARG A 35 3.85 -9.67 19.52
CA ARG A 35 3.57 -10.95 20.20
C ARG A 35 2.91 -11.98 19.29
N ALA A 36 2.24 -11.52 18.25
CA ALA A 36 1.62 -12.31 17.22
C ALA A 36 2.00 -11.68 15.89
N GLN A 37 3.00 -12.18 15.21
CA GLN A 37 3.19 -11.83 13.80
C GLN A 37 1.89 -12.16 13.09
N VAL A 38 1.15 -11.12 12.68
CA VAL A 38 -0.20 -11.23 12.12
C VAL A 38 -0.17 -12.15 10.92
N THR A 39 -0.67 -13.33 11.06
CA THR A 39 -0.88 -14.27 9.99
C THR A 39 -2.37 -14.36 9.66
N ASP A 40 -2.60 -14.11 8.51
CA ASP A 40 -3.73 -13.66 7.79
C ASP A 40 -4.61 -14.79 7.20
N GLY A 41 -5.21 -15.64 8.03
CA GLY A 41 -6.27 -16.56 7.56
C GLY A 41 -7.54 -15.80 7.17
N ASP A 42 -7.95 -14.83 7.98
CA ASP A 42 -9.20 -14.09 7.80
C ASP A 42 -9.05 -12.97 6.74
N ILE A 43 -7.81 -12.41 6.59
CA ILE A 43 -7.48 -11.49 5.50
C ILE A 43 -7.37 -12.28 4.18
N ARG A 44 -6.83 -13.51 4.16
CA ARG A 44 -6.85 -14.38 2.98
C ARG A 44 -8.27 -14.65 2.48
N ASP A 45 -9.20 -14.98 3.37
CA ASP A 45 -10.58 -15.26 2.99
C ASP A 45 -11.38 -14.00 2.64
N ARG A 46 -11.04 -12.85 3.22
CA ARG A 46 -11.66 -11.56 2.87
C ARG A 46 -11.02 -10.95 1.63
N ALA A 47 -9.69 -11.05 1.48
CA ALA A 47 -8.99 -10.69 0.24
C ALA A 47 -9.40 -11.63 -0.89
N ARG A 48 -9.54 -12.93 -0.65
CA ARG A 48 -10.06 -13.88 -1.63
C ARG A 48 -11.51 -13.58 -2.00
N ARG A 49 -12.38 -13.26 -1.04
CA ARG A 49 -13.76 -12.81 -1.33
C ARG A 49 -13.83 -11.45 -2.02
N ALA A 50 -12.91 -10.52 -1.71
CA ALA A 50 -12.78 -9.25 -2.43
C ALA A 50 -12.20 -9.46 -3.84
N MET A 51 -11.28 -10.41 -4.02
CA MET A 51 -10.75 -10.82 -5.33
C MET A 51 -11.76 -11.64 -6.12
N ASP A 52 -12.54 -12.54 -5.50
CA ASP A 52 -13.65 -13.26 -6.14
C ASP A 52 -14.78 -12.30 -6.53
N LEU A 53 -15.01 -11.23 -5.75
CA LEU A 53 -15.93 -10.15 -6.10
C LEU A 53 -15.36 -9.27 -7.22
N ALA A 54 -14.05 -8.97 -7.19
CA ALA A 54 -13.34 -8.27 -8.26
C ALA A 54 -13.29 -9.12 -9.54
N ALA A 55 -13.01 -10.42 -9.44
CA ALA A 55 -13.05 -11.35 -10.56
C ALA A 55 -14.48 -11.52 -11.14
N SER A 56 -15.53 -11.49 -10.30
CA SER A 56 -16.92 -11.52 -10.76
C SER A 56 -17.38 -10.22 -11.44
N VAL A 57 -16.68 -9.10 -11.17
CA VAL A 57 -16.88 -7.82 -11.86
C VAL A 57 -16.06 -7.75 -13.17
N GLN A 58 -14.98 -8.52 -13.29
CA GLN A 58 -14.19 -8.66 -14.54
C GLN A 58 -14.96 -9.33 -15.67
N ASP A 59 -15.99 -10.14 -15.37
CA ASP A 59 -16.80 -10.84 -16.39
C ASP A 59 -17.85 -9.95 -17.06
N SER A 60 -17.90 -8.65 -16.74
CA SER A 60 -18.76 -7.69 -17.40
C SER A 60 -17.96 -6.51 -17.98
N ARG A 61 -17.54 -6.68 -19.25
CA ARG A 61 -17.20 -5.59 -20.18
C ARG A 61 -15.81 -4.94 -20.06
N SER A 62 -14.74 -5.70 -20.23
CA SER A 62 -13.64 -5.23 -21.10
C SER A 62 -13.80 -5.90 -22.47
N ASP A 63 -14.88 -5.57 -23.17
CA ASP A 63 -15.05 -5.97 -24.56
C ASP A 63 -13.90 -5.41 -25.38
N HIS A 64 -12.98 -6.29 -25.75
CA HIS A 64 -12.32 -6.43 -27.04
C HIS A 64 -12.31 -5.19 -27.94
N ILE A 65 -11.51 -4.19 -27.61
CA ILE A 65 -11.07 -3.21 -28.60
C ILE A 65 -9.92 -3.78 -29.46
N TRP A 66 -9.33 -4.91 -29.02
CA TRP A 66 -8.23 -5.60 -29.70
C TRP A 66 -8.65 -7.04 -30.00
N GLY A 67 -9.40 -7.26 -31.07
CA GLY A 67 -9.59 -8.61 -31.60
C GLY A 67 -8.24 -9.21 -31.99
N HIS A 68 -8.05 -10.50 -31.69
CA HIS A 68 -6.81 -11.25 -31.95
C HIS A 68 -6.31 -11.19 -33.42
N ASP A 69 -7.12 -10.72 -34.35
CA ASP A 69 -6.85 -10.79 -35.80
C ASP A 69 -6.46 -9.46 -36.47
N ASP A 70 -6.34 -8.34 -35.75
CA ASP A 70 -6.36 -7.03 -36.39
C ASP A 70 -5.01 -6.31 -36.59
N PHE A 71 -3.88 -6.79 -36.05
CA PHE A 71 -2.59 -6.06 -36.14
C PHE A 71 -1.41 -6.94 -36.49
N SER A 72 -1.00 -6.93 -37.75
CA SER A 72 0.05 -7.80 -38.30
C SER A 72 1.43 -7.58 -37.64
N ASP A 73 1.76 -6.36 -37.23
CA ASP A 73 3.03 -6.01 -36.56
C ASP A 73 3.09 -6.60 -35.12
N ARG A 74 1.98 -6.59 -34.40
CA ARG A 74 1.92 -7.12 -33.04
C ARG A 74 1.83 -8.64 -33.00
N HIS A 75 1.29 -9.28 -34.03
CA HIS A 75 1.29 -10.76 -34.14
C HIS A 75 2.71 -11.31 -34.19
N LEU A 76 3.60 -10.73 -35.00
CA LEU A 76 5.01 -11.18 -35.06
C LEU A 76 5.71 -11.06 -33.71
N LEU A 77 5.44 -9.99 -32.96
CA LEU A 77 5.98 -9.80 -31.63
C LEU A 77 5.39 -10.78 -30.62
N LEU A 78 4.08 -11.05 -30.69
CA LEU A 78 3.42 -12.03 -29.84
C LEU A 78 3.90 -13.46 -30.15
N ASP A 79 4.05 -13.81 -31.44
CA ASP A 79 4.60 -15.11 -31.85
C ASP A 79 6.02 -15.32 -31.33
N GLU A 80 6.86 -14.25 -31.38
CA GLU A 80 8.20 -14.28 -30.78
C GLU A 80 8.14 -14.49 -29.26
N LEU A 81 7.26 -13.79 -28.55
CA LEU A 81 7.08 -13.94 -27.11
C LEU A 81 6.57 -15.32 -26.72
N VAL A 82 5.61 -15.86 -27.48
CA VAL A 82 5.10 -17.24 -27.29
C VAL A 82 6.19 -18.27 -27.47
N ALA A 83 7.03 -18.09 -28.50
CA ALA A 83 8.18 -18.97 -28.72
C ALA A 83 9.19 -18.91 -27.57
N LEU A 84 9.43 -17.71 -27.02
CA LEU A 84 10.31 -17.52 -25.86
C LEU A 84 9.74 -18.11 -24.57
N MET A 85 8.43 -18.04 -24.37
CA MET A 85 7.77 -18.65 -23.21
C MET A 85 7.91 -20.18 -23.20
N GLY A 86 8.05 -20.79 -24.37
CA GLY A 86 8.27 -22.25 -24.53
C GLY A 86 9.73 -22.68 -24.36
N ASP A 87 10.70 -21.78 -24.27
CA ASP A 87 12.13 -22.11 -24.20
C ASP A 87 12.68 -22.01 -22.77
N PRO A 88 12.99 -23.14 -22.10
CA PRO A 88 13.45 -23.13 -20.71
C PRO A 88 14.85 -22.52 -20.50
N GLN A 89 15.59 -22.18 -21.56
CA GLN A 89 16.91 -21.55 -21.48
C GLN A 89 16.88 -20.04 -21.66
N GLN A 90 15.71 -19.44 -21.90
CA GLN A 90 15.57 -18.02 -22.13
C GLN A 90 15.65 -17.25 -20.81
N GLY A 91 16.38 -16.13 -20.86
CA GLY A 91 16.38 -15.13 -19.80
C GLY A 91 15.06 -14.33 -19.74
N PRO A 92 14.94 -13.40 -18.80
CA PRO A 92 13.81 -12.48 -18.76
C PRO A 92 13.72 -11.67 -20.05
N VAL A 93 12.50 -11.30 -20.42
CA VAL A 93 12.23 -10.49 -21.61
C VAL A 93 11.80 -9.09 -21.19
N VAL A 94 12.35 -8.07 -21.85
CA VAL A 94 12.00 -6.68 -21.62
C VAL A 94 11.34 -6.11 -22.86
N LEU A 95 10.08 -5.70 -22.74
CA LEU A 95 9.38 -4.90 -23.74
C LEU A 95 9.73 -3.43 -23.54
N ALA A 96 10.61 -2.89 -24.35
CA ALA A 96 11.10 -1.52 -24.24
C ALA A 96 10.56 -0.63 -25.35
N GLY A 97 10.27 0.63 -25.00
CA GLY A 97 9.84 1.62 -25.99
C GLY A 97 9.18 2.85 -25.35
N PRO A 98 8.91 3.90 -26.13
CA PRO A 98 8.27 5.10 -25.63
C PRO A 98 6.94 4.86 -24.91
N GLY A 99 6.52 5.80 -24.08
CA GLY A 99 5.21 5.73 -23.41
C GLY A 99 4.06 5.70 -24.42
N GLY A 100 3.06 4.85 -24.22
CA GLY A 100 1.86 4.76 -25.08
C GLY A 100 2.02 3.97 -26.39
N THR A 101 3.14 3.25 -26.57
CA THR A 101 3.37 2.38 -27.74
C THR A 101 2.67 1.01 -27.65
N GLY A 102 2.01 0.69 -26.52
CA GLY A 102 1.26 -0.54 -26.35
C GLY A 102 2.03 -1.69 -25.69
N LYS A 103 3.11 -1.42 -24.96
CA LYS A 103 3.88 -2.45 -24.19
C LYS A 103 2.99 -3.24 -23.23
N THR A 104 2.24 -2.52 -22.39
CA THR A 104 1.29 -3.11 -21.44
C THR A 104 0.19 -3.90 -22.16
N THR A 105 -0.25 -3.46 -23.34
CA THR A 105 -1.24 -4.17 -24.15
C THR A 105 -0.68 -5.51 -24.67
N VAL A 106 0.58 -5.51 -25.13
CA VAL A 106 1.27 -6.75 -25.53
C VAL A 106 1.43 -7.67 -24.33
N ALA A 107 1.80 -7.15 -23.15
CA ALA A 107 1.92 -7.94 -21.92
C ALA A 107 0.56 -8.54 -21.50
N LYS A 108 -0.56 -7.80 -21.65
CA LYS A 108 -1.91 -8.32 -21.40
C LYS A 108 -2.27 -9.47 -22.35
N ALA A 109 -2.01 -9.32 -23.64
CA ALA A 109 -2.23 -10.40 -24.62
C ALA A 109 -1.42 -11.67 -24.29
N MET A 110 -0.17 -11.48 -23.81
CA MET A 110 0.64 -12.60 -23.31
C MET A 110 0.05 -13.23 -22.05
N ALA A 111 -0.50 -12.43 -21.12
CA ALA A 111 -1.17 -12.93 -19.93
C ALA A 111 -2.39 -13.78 -20.28
N GLU A 112 -3.24 -13.31 -21.19
CA GLU A 112 -4.40 -14.05 -21.70
C GLU A 112 -3.99 -15.35 -22.37
N HIS A 113 -2.93 -15.31 -23.19
CA HIS A 113 -2.40 -16.51 -23.84
C HIS A 113 -1.88 -17.54 -22.82
N ALA A 114 -1.12 -17.11 -21.82
CA ALA A 114 -0.60 -17.98 -20.76
C ALA A 114 -1.74 -18.60 -19.92
N GLN A 115 -2.76 -17.81 -19.58
CA GLN A 115 -3.96 -18.30 -18.89
C GLN A 115 -4.72 -19.35 -19.72
N ALA A 116 -4.87 -19.12 -21.03
CA ALA A 116 -5.49 -20.08 -21.94
C ALA A 116 -4.73 -21.43 -22.02
N LEU A 117 -3.42 -21.42 -21.75
CA LEU A 117 -2.58 -22.61 -21.62
C LEU A 117 -2.63 -23.24 -20.22
N GLY A 118 -3.37 -22.67 -19.27
CA GLY A 118 -3.46 -23.13 -17.88
C GLY A 118 -2.23 -22.80 -17.05
N GLN A 119 -1.47 -21.77 -17.41
CA GLN A 119 -0.33 -21.29 -16.64
C GLN A 119 -0.78 -20.27 -15.60
N ASP A 120 -0.06 -20.21 -14.48
CA ASP A 120 -0.27 -19.15 -13.49
C ASP A 120 0.27 -17.80 -14.01
N VAL A 121 -0.49 -16.74 -13.82
CA VAL A 121 -0.10 -15.42 -14.27
C VAL A 121 -0.13 -14.46 -13.09
N TRP A 122 1.00 -13.79 -12.84
CA TRP A 122 1.10 -12.74 -11.83
C TRP A 122 1.49 -11.41 -12.47
N TRP A 123 0.77 -10.37 -12.06
CA TRP A 123 0.97 -9.01 -12.55
C TRP A 123 1.39 -8.09 -11.42
N ILE A 124 2.58 -7.51 -11.52
CA ILE A 124 3.19 -6.64 -10.50
C ILE A 124 3.47 -5.28 -11.11
N SER A 125 2.93 -4.21 -10.53
CA SER A 125 3.34 -2.86 -10.91
C SER A 125 4.72 -2.56 -10.36
N ALA A 126 5.65 -2.19 -11.23
CA ALA A 126 7.00 -1.74 -10.89
C ALA A 126 7.16 -0.22 -11.03
N SER A 127 6.04 0.52 -11.01
CA SER A 127 6.03 1.99 -11.17
C SER A 127 6.70 2.74 -10.02
N ASN A 128 6.81 2.12 -8.84
CA ASN A 128 7.51 2.63 -7.67
C ASN A 128 7.73 1.50 -6.64
N PRO A 129 8.65 1.70 -5.66
CA PRO A 129 8.99 0.64 -4.70
C PRO A 129 7.82 0.15 -3.84
N VAL A 130 6.88 1.03 -3.48
CA VAL A 130 5.71 0.66 -2.65
C VAL A 130 4.76 -0.25 -3.43
N ALA A 131 4.52 0.07 -4.71
CA ALA A 131 3.70 -0.75 -5.60
C ALA A 131 4.36 -2.12 -5.85
N LEU A 132 5.68 -2.13 -6.08
CA LEU A 132 6.45 -3.36 -6.27
C LEU A 132 6.35 -4.28 -5.05
N LEU A 133 6.68 -3.79 -3.86
CA LEU A 133 6.63 -4.57 -2.62
C LEU A 133 5.23 -5.14 -2.36
N ARG A 134 4.18 -4.36 -2.62
CA ARG A 134 2.80 -4.84 -2.53
C ARG A 134 2.55 -6.02 -3.47
N GLY A 135 2.94 -5.89 -4.74
CA GLY A 135 2.73 -6.95 -5.73
C GLY A 135 3.53 -8.20 -5.42
N LEU A 136 4.79 -8.07 -5.04
CA LEU A 136 5.64 -9.19 -4.61
C LEU A 136 5.05 -9.92 -3.39
N THR A 137 4.61 -9.15 -2.39
CA THR A 137 3.98 -9.71 -1.18
C THR A 137 2.72 -10.49 -1.53
N GLU A 138 1.91 -10.01 -2.48
CA GLU A 138 0.71 -10.72 -2.93
C GLU A 138 1.03 -12.04 -3.62
N VAL A 139 2.03 -12.08 -4.50
CA VAL A 139 2.48 -13.32 -5.16
C VAL A 139 2.96 -14.33 -4.11
N VAL A 140 3.78 -13.87 -3.17
CA VAL A 140 4.31 -14.75 -2.11
C VAL A 140 3.20 -15.27 -1.20
N ARG A 141 2.19 -14.46 -0.92
CA ARG A 141 1.01 -14.88 -0.14
C ARG A 141 0.26 -16.03 -0.80
N GLN A 142 0.29 -16.13 -2.13
CA GLN A 142 -0.33 -17.23 -2.88
C GLN A 142 0.54 -18.48 -2.94
N LEU A 143 1.86 -18.34 -2.94
CA LEU A 143 2.81 -19.42 -3.18
C LEU A 143 3.57 -19.89 -1.96
N GLY A 144 3.79 -19.00 -0.98
CA GLY A 144 4.68 -19.20 0.15
C GLY A 144 3.96 -19.27 1.50
N GLU A 145 4.79 -19.28 2.53
CA GLU A 145 4.37 -19.25 3.91
C GLU A 145 4.51 -17.84 4.51
N ALA A 146 4.05 -17.64 5.74
CA ALA A 146 4.06 -16.32 6.37
C ALA A 146 5.46 -15.71 6.52
N ASP A 147 6.49 -16.54 6.76
CA ASP A 147 7.88 -16.08 6.86
C ASP A 147 8.40 -15.52 5.54
N ASP A 148 8.01 -16.13 4.41
CA ASP A 148 8.35 -15.62 3.10
C ASP A 148 7.63 -14.30 2.81
N VAL A 149 6.36 -14.19 3.21
CA VAL A 149 5.59 -12.94 3.13
C VAL A 149 6.25 -11.84 3.96
N ASN A 150 6.66 -12.16 5.19
CA ASN A 150 7.31 -11.20 6.09
C ASN A 150 8.68 -10.75 5.55
N ALA A 151 9.49 -11.69 5.03
CA ALA A 151 10.79 -11.37 4.43
C ALA A 151 10.65 -10.41 3.24
N ILE A 152 9.66 -10.66 2.35
CA ILE A 152 9.38 -9.77 1.21
C ILE A 152 8.87 -8.40 1.70
N ALA A 153 7.91 -8.39 2.62
CA ALA A 153 7.30 -7.16 3.13
C ALA A 153 8.31 -6.25 3.87
N ARG A 154 9.36 -6.86 4.44
CA ARG A 154 10.48 -6.15 5.07
C ARG A 154 11.63 -5.85 4.11
N ASP A 155 11.59 -6.38 2.88
CA ASP A 155 12.66 -6.29 1.89
C ASP A 155 14.02 -6.72 2.50
N GLU A 156 14.02 -7.89 3.15
CA GLU A 156 15.24 -8.49 3.73
C GLU A 156 16.25 -8.82 2.64
N ALA A 157 17.53 -8.85 2.99
CA ALA A 157 18.62 -9.10 2.01
C ALA A 157 18.47 -10.44 1.26
N ASP A 158 17.73 -11.42 1.82
CA ASP A 158 17.45 -12.72 1.19
C ASP A 158 16.05 -12.77 0.53
N ALA A 159 15.26 -11.69 0.60
CA ALA A 159 13.87 -11.66 0.11
C ALA A 159 13.74 -12.09 -1.35
N ALA A 160 14.60 -11.58 -2.23
CA ALA A 160 14.59 -11.94 -3.65
C ALA A 160 14.90 -13.42 -3.88
N ASN A 161 15.81 -14.02 -3.09
CA ASN A 161 16.12 -15.45 -3.17
C ASN A 161 14.95 -16.32 -2.70
N ARG A 162 14.25 -15.90 -1.64
CA ARG A 162 13.05 -16.57 -1.15
C ARG A 162 11.93 -16.54 -2.19
N PHE A 163 11.67 -15.35 -2.76
CA PHE A 163 10.69 -15.17 -3.82
C PHE A 163 10.94 -16.11 -5.01
N TRP A 164 12.17 -16.14 -5.51
CA TRP A 164 12.52 -17.01 -6.65
C TRP A 164 12.46 -18.48 -6.32
N ARG A 165 12.86 -18.90 -5.12
CA ARG A 165 12.71 -20.28 -4.65
C ARG A 165 11.24 -20.74 -4.66
N LEU A 166 10.29 -19.86 -4.26
CA LEU A 166 8.87 -20.17 -4.33
C LEU A 166 8.40 -20.35 -5.77
N LEU A 167 8.77 -19.44 -6.67
CA LEU A 167 8.46 -19.56 -8.09
C LEU A 167 9.04 -20.82 -8.74
N GLU A 168 10.27 -21.21 -8.40
CA GLU A 168 10.90 -22.44 -8.89
C GLU A 168 10.18 -23.71 -8.37
N ASN A 169 9.57 -23.65 -7.20
CA ASN A 169 8.81 -24.74 -6.60
C ASN A 169 7.31 -24.70 -6.95
N ALA A 170 6.84 -23.72 -7.69
CA ALA A 170 5.44 -23.64 -8.12
C ALA A 170 5.02 -24.89 -8.91
N GLY A 171 3.80 -25.35 -8.67
CA GLY A 171 3.29 -26.61 -9.25
C GLY A 171 3.07 -26.56 -10.76
N SER A 172 2.86 -25.37 -11.33
CA SER A 172 2.59 -25.11 -12.75
C SER A 172 3.72 -24.29 -13.40
N GLN A 173 3.69 -24.19 -14.73
CA GLN A 173 4.42 -23.14 -15.43
C GLN A 173 3.75 -21.78 -15.18
N TRP A 174 4.52 -20.69 -15.28
CA TRP A 174 4.03 -19.39 -14.94
C TRP A 174 4.56 -18.27 -15.84
N LEU A 175 3.81 -17.17 -15.87
CA LEU A 175 4.19 -15.88 -16.45
C LEU A 175 4.16 -14.82 -15.35
N LEU A 176 5.31 -14.18 -15.09
CA LEU A 176 5.44 -13.08 -14.14
C LEU A 176 5.68 -11.78 -14.89
N ILE A 177 4.77 -10.83 -14.75
CA ILE A 177 4.82 -9.53 -15.44
C ILE A 177 5.17 -8.43 -14.45
N PHE A 178 6.27 -7.71 -14.72
CA PHE A 178 6.61 -6.45 -14.07
C PHE A 178 6.27 -5.29 -15.00
N ASP A 179 5.18 -4.60 -14.72
CA ASP A 179 4.69 -3.53 -15.58
C ASP A 179 5.14 -2.15 -15.08
N GLU A 180 5.42 -1.26 -16.01
CA GLU A 180 5.86 0.13 -15.75
C GLU A 180 7.22 0.23 -15.02
N ALA A 181 8.16 -0.65 -15.27
CA ALA A 181 9.53 -0.57 -14.74
C ALA A 181 10.37 0.51 -15.45
N ASP A 182 9.88 1.75 -15.42
CA ASP A 182 10.51 2.89 -16.13
C ASP A 182 11.79 3.36 -15.42
N ASP A 183 11.91 3.10 -14.11
CA ASP A 183 13.16 3.14 -13.35
C ASP A 183 13.59 1.71 -13.02
N PRO A 184 14.58 1.14 -13.76
CA PRO A 184 15.03 -0.24 -13.53
C PRO A 184 15.57 -0.48 -12.11
N GLN A 185 16.02 0.56 -11.40
CA GLN A 185 16.55 0.43 -10.04
C GLN A 185 15.49 -0.03 -9.03
N VAL A 186 14.21 0.19 -9.32
CA VAL A 186 13.10 -0.33 -8.51
C VAL A 186 13.12 -1.86 -8.43
N LEU A 187 13.61 -2.52 -9.50
CA LEU A 187 13.72 -3.99 -9.59
C LEU A 187 15.01 -4.55 -8.99
N ALA A 188 15.92 -3.72 -8.49
CA ALA A 188 17.11 -4.15 -7.79
C ALA A 188 16.74 -4.64 -6.37
N ALA A 189 17.31 -5.76 -5.95
CA ALA A 189 17.16 -6.21 -4.56
C ALA A 189 18.08 -5.43 -3.62
N VAL A 190 17.74 -5.40 -2.34
CA VAL A 190 18.57 -4.78 -1.30
C VAL A 190 19.97 -5.40 -1.30
N GLY A 191 20.97 -4.54 -1.34
CA GLY A 191 22.38 -4.97 -1.31
C GLY A 191 22.97 -5.44 -2.65
N SER A 192 22.22 -5.37 -3.76
CA SER A 192 22.75 -5.65 -5.10
C SER A 192 23.52 -4.43 -5.64
N PRO A 193 24.86 -4.50 -5.78
CA PRO A 193 25.65 -3.37 -6.28
C PRO A 193 25.49 -3.12 -7.78
N ALA A 194 25.06 -4.13 -8.54
CA ALA A 194 24.91 -4.07 -9.99
C ALA A 194 23.47 -3.76 -10.44
N GLY A 195 22.56 -3.58 -9.48
CA GLY A 195 21.15 -3.29 -9.78
C GLY A 195 20.47 -4.45 -10.52
N VAL A 196 19.82 -4.14 -11.66
CA VAL A 196 19.09 -5.14 -12.46
C VAL A 196 20.02 -5.90 -13.43
N GLN A 197 21.24 -5.40 -13.64
CA GLN A 197 22.14 -5.90 -14.69
C GLN A 197 22.63 -7.33 -14.47
N ASP A 198 22.78 -7.78 -13.21
CA ASP A 198 23.31 -9.10 -12.84
C ASP A 198 22.20 -10.16 -12.65
N LEU A 199 20.93 -9.80 -12.82
CA LEU A 199 19.76 -10.66 -12.59
C LEU A 199 19.77 -11.35 -11.20
N THR A 200 20.34 -10.71 -10.19
CA THR A 200 20.30 -11.20 -8.80
C THR A 200 19.15 -10.58 -8.00
N GLY A 201 18.49 -9.55 -8.56
CA GLY A 201 17.37 -8.83 -7.97
C GLY A 201 16.02 -9.55 -8.12
N TRP A 202 14.99 -8.75 -8.32
CA TRP A 202 13.60 -9.21 -8.49
C TRP A 202 13.31 -9.78 -9.88
N VAL A 203 14.19 -9.59 -10.85
CA VAL A 203 14.08 -10.14 -12.20
C VAL A 203 15.20 -11.15 -12.42
N ARG A 204 14.83 -12.41 -12.75
CA ARG A 204 15.79 -13.52 -12.97
C ARG A 204 15.32 -14.43 -14.09
N SER A 205 16.22 -15.28 -14.55
CA SER A 205 15.90 -16.38 -15.47
C SER A 205 15.36 -17.58 -14.70
N SER A 206 14.41 -18.29 -15.28
CA SER A 206 13.85 -19.53 -14.75
C SER A 206 13.55 -20.53 -15.86
N ALA A 207 13.75 -21.82 -15.58
CA ALA A 207 13.31 -22.91 -16.45
C ALA A 207 11.81 -23.25 -16.27
N ARG A 208 11.15 -22.66 -15.29
CA ARG A 208 9.75 -22.94 -14.90
C ARG A 208 8.76 -21.95 -15.47
N GLY A 209 9.22 -20.76 -15.87
CA GLY A 209 8.35 -19.71 -16.37
C GLY A 209 9.13 -18.53 -16.93
N LEU A 210 8.40 -17.54 -17.43
CA LEU A 210 8.94 -16.34 -18.05
C LEU A 210 8.70 -15.10 -17.17
N ALA A 211 9.78 -14.35 -16.91
CA ALA A 211 9.65 -12.99 -16.39
C ALA A 211 9.60 -11.99 -17.56
N LEU A 212 8.51 -11.25 -17.66
CA LEU A 212 8.25 -10.23 -18.67
C LEU A 212 8.24 -8.85 -18.02
N VAL A 213 9.05 -7.92 -18.50
CA VAL A 213 9.16 -6.56 -17.98
C VAL A 213 8.69 -5.58 -19.04
N THR A 214 7.88 -4.60 -18.69
CA THR A 214 7.63 -3.44 -19.56
C THR A 214 8.36 -2.22 -19.04
N SER A 215 9.07 -1.49 -19.91
CA SER A 215 9.86 -0.33 -19.52
C SER A 215 9.95 0.71 -20.65
N ARG A 216 10.12 1.98 -20.28
CA ARG A 216 10.52 3.03 -21.23
C ARG A 216 12.04 3.08 -21.41
N GLU A 217 12.78 2.50 -20.47
CA GLU A 217 14.23 2.40 -20.58
C GLU A 217 14.61 1.36 -21.65
N ALA A 218 15.27 1.82 -22.70
CA ALA A 218 15.62 1.01 -23.87
C ALA A 218 17.15 0.90 -24.07
N ASP A 219 17.96 1.36 -23.10
CA ASP A 219 19.42 1.20 -23.14
C ASP A 219 19.76 -0.29 -22.88
N PRO A 220 20.38 -0.98 -23.86
CA PRO A 220 20.76 -2.39 -23.69
C PRO A 220 21.70 -2.63 -22.50
N ARG A 221 22.46 -1.61 -22.07
CA ARG A 221 23.37 -1.73 -20.92
C ARG A 221 22.64 -1.85 -19.60
N MET A 222 21.42 -1.34 -19.50
CA MET A 222 20.57 -1.48 -18.30
C MET A 222 19.96 -2.87 -18.23
N TRP A 223 19.82 -3.56 -19.37
CA TRP A 223 19.17 -4.86 -19.51
C TRP A 223 20.12 -5.93 -20.08
N GLU A 224 21.41 -5.86 -19.75
CA GLU A 224 22.48 -6.65 -20.38
C GLU A 224 22.21 -8.17 -20.34
N ALA A 225 21.64 -8.67 -19.27
CA ALA A 225 21.33 -10.09 -19.10
C ALA A 225 19.91 -10.49 -19.53
N ALA A 226 19.08 -9.54 -20.02
CA ALA A 226 17.71 -9.76 -20.47
C ALA A 226 17.60 -9.63 -22.00
N ARG A 227 16.61 -10.32 -22.59
CA ARG A 227 16.28 -10.13 -24.01
C ARG A 227 15.45 -8.87 -24.18
N LEU A 228 15.99 -7.87 -24.87
CA LEU A 228 15.34 -6.60 -25.13
C LEU A 228 14.57 -6.64 -26.45
N LEU A 229 13.24 -6.52 -26.39
CA LEU A 229 12.34 -6.41 -27.53
C LEU A 229 11.78 -5.00 -27.61
N ARG A 230 11.93 -4.36 -28.78
CA ARG A 230 11.49 -2.97 -28.95
C ARG A 230 10.04 -2.92 -29.43
N VAL A 231 9.21 -2.16 -28.71
CA VAL A 231 7.80 -1.90 -29.05
C VAL A 231 7.70 -0.47 -29.59
N GLY A 232 7.57 -0.33 -30.90
CA GLY A 232 7.53 0.95 -31.61
C GLY A 232 6.10 1.40 -31.99
N GLU A 233 6.04 2.26 -32.99
CA GLU A 233 4.79 2.72 -33.62
C GLU A 233 4.13 1.57 -34.41
N LEU A 234 2.82 1.69 -34.67
CA LEU A 234 2.08 0.71 -35.49
C LEU A 234 2.46 0.86 -37.00
N LEU A 235 2.28 -0.21 -37.76
CA LEU A 235 2.24 -0.12 -39.20
C LEU A 235 1.08 0.78 -39.63
N GLU A 236 1.23 1.46 -40.79
CA GLU A 236 0.23 2.41 -41.28
C GLU A 236 -1.14 1.77 -41.49
N ALA A 237 -1.16 0.53 -41.97
CA ALA A 237 -2.41 -0.21 -42.17
C ALA A 237 -3.11 -0.50 -40.85
N ASP A 238 -2.36 -1.01 -39.88
CA ASP A 238 -2.87 -1.37 -38.56
C ASP A 238 -3.36 -0.11 -37.79
N ALA A 239 -2.63 1.00 -37.90
CA ALA A 239 -3.02 2.29 -37.33
C ALA A 239 -4.31 2.85 -37.93
N ALA A 240 -4.51 2.68 -39.22
CA ALA A 240 -5.74 3.09 -39.90
C ALA A 240 -6.92 2.19 -39.50
N GLN A 241 -6.71 0.88 -39.42
CA GLN A 241 -7.71 -0.06 -38.96
C GLN A 241 -8.16 0.23 -37.54
N MET A 242 -7.23 0.56 -36.65
CA MET A 242 -7.55 0.98 -35.29
C MET A 242 -8.49 2.20 -35.25
N LEU A 243 -8.24 3.22 -36.06
CA LEU A 243 -9.10 4.39 -36.18
C LEU A 243 -10.50 4.03 -36.70
N LEU A 244 -10.57 3.17 -37.72
CA LEU A 244 -11.82 2.72 -38.32
C LEU A 244 -12.63 1.86 -37.32
N ALA A 245 -11.96 1.00 -36.55
CA ALA A 245 -12.62 0.20 -35.51
C ALA A 245 -13.19 1.10 -34.39
N LEU A 246 -12.43 2.10 -33.94
CA LEU A 246 -12.84 3.03 -32.88
C LEU A 246 -13.92 4.02 -33.33
N ALA A 247 -13.87 4.50 -34.58
CA ALA A 247 -14.79 5.50 -35.10
C ALA A 247 -15.23 5.18 -36.55
N PRO A 248 -16.03 4.10 -36.74
CA PRO A 248 -16.41 3.62 -38.07
C PRO A 248 -17.25 4.61 -38.87
N ALA A 249 -17.94 5.56 -38.23
CA ALA A 249 -18.73 6.59 -38.88
C ALA A 249 -17.92 7.82 -39.27
N ALA A 250 -16.61 7.91 -38.95
CA ALA A 250 -15.82 9.13 -39.11
C ALA A 250 -15.24 9.31 -40.52
N GLY A 251 -15.27 8.30 -41.39
CA GLY A 251 -14.79 8.40 -42.77
C GLY A 251 -14.25 7.07 -43.30
N GLU A 252 -13.52 7.17 -44.43
CA GLU A 252 -13.01 6.01 -45.13
C GLU A 252 -11.53 5.70 -44.77
N GLU A 253 -11.05 4.52 -45.19
CA GLU A 253 -9.67 4.05 -44.93
C GLU A 253 -8.58 5.06 -45.38
N ARG A 254 -8.77 5.75 -46.52
CA ARG A 254 -7.82 6.72 -47.00
C ARG A 254 -7.64 7.88 -46.04
N GLU A 255 -8.72 8.37 -45.44
CA GLU A 255 -8.70 9.47 -44.45
C GLU A 255 -8.16 8.98 -43.11
N ALA A 256 -8.52 7.77 -42.70
CA ALA A 256 -7.96 7.12 -41.52
C ALA A 256 -6.43 6.96 -41.62
N ARG A 257 -5.89 6.55 -42.80
CA ARG A 257 -4.44 6.46 -43.04
C ARG A 257 -3.76 7.83 -42.98
N ALA A 258 -4.37 8.88 -43.52
CA ALA A 258 -3.84 10.23 -43.44
C ALA A 258 -3.73 10.73 -42.00
N LEU A 259 -4.81 10.57 -41.23
CA LEU A 259 -4.85 10.91 -39.80
C LEU A 259 -3.86 10.08 -39.00
N ALA A 260 -3.77 8.75 -39.24
CA ALA A 260 -2.83 7.88 -38.58
C ALA A 260 -1.37 8.34 -38.75
N ARG A 261 -0.96 8.72 -39.98
CA ARG A 261 0.36 9.29 -40.22
C ARG A 261 0.56 10.61 -39.47
N ARG A 262 -0.44 11.47 -39.44
CA ARG A 262 -0.40 12.76 -38.74
C ARG A 262 -0.25 12.61 -37.23
N LEU A 263 -0.85 11.56 -36.64
CA LEU A 263 -0.73 11.17 -35.23
C LEU A 263 0.54 10.36 -34.94
N GLY A 264 1.42 10.17 -35.89
CA GLY A 264 2.68 9.43 -35.74
C GLY A 264 2.48 7.94 -35.60
N ARG A 265 1.31 7.39 -35.97
CA ARG A 265 0.96 5.97 -35.82
C ARG A 265 1.10 5.47 -34.37
N HIS A 266 1.02 6.40 -33.42
CA HIS A 266 1.22 6.17 -31.99
C HIS A 266 -0.08 5.66 -31.34
N PRO A 267 -0.13 4.44 -30.80
CA PRO A 267 -1.37 3.80 -30.35
C PRO A 267 -2.23 4.65 -29.42
N LEU A 268 -1.63 5.27 -28.40
CA LEU A 268 -2.37 6.13 -27.48
C LEU A 268 -2.99 7.34 -28.16
N SER A 269 -2.26 7.96 -29.10
CA SER A 269 -2.77 9.11 -29.87
C SER A 269 -3.96 8.71 -30.75
N LEU A 270 -3.86 7.54 -31.41
CA LEU A 270 -4.92 6.96 -32.23
C LEU A 270 -6.16 6.65 -31.40
N ARG A 271 -5.97 6.06 -30.22
CA ARG A 271 -7.06 5.75 -29.30
C ARG A 271 -7.78 7.02 -28.83
N LEU A 272 -7.06 8.04 -28.38
CA LEU A 272 -7.65 9.32 -27.96
C LEU A 272 -8.42 9.98 -29.10
N ALA A 273 -7.85 10.01 -30.32
CA ALA A 273 -8.51 10.57 -31.49
C ALA A 273 -9.74 9.76 -31.90
N GLY A 274 -9.65 8.43 -31.92
CA GLY A 274 -10.77 7.54 -32.25
C GLY A 274 -11.90 7.64 -31.26
N SER A 275 -11.63 7.61 -29.96
CA SER A 275 -12.62 7.77 -28.90
C SER A 275 -13.30 9.14 -28.94
N PHE A 276 -12.54 10.20 -29.19
CA PHE A 276 -13.08 11.55 -29.42
C PHE A 276 -14.04 11.58 -30.61
N LEU A 277 -13.60 11.08 -31.78
CA LEU A 277 -14.40 11.05 -33.00
C LEU A 277 -15.69 10.21 -32.81
N HIS A 278 -15.59 9.07 -32.10
CA HIS A 278 -16.73 8.27 -31.74
C HIS A 278 -17.74 9.06 -30.88
N SER A 279 -17.25 9.77 -29.85
CA SER A 279 -18.08 10.59 -28.97
C SER A 279 -18.76 11.76 -29.71
N GLN A 280 -18.19 12.22 -30.81
CA GLN A 280 -18.70 13.32 -31.66
C GLN A 280 -19.41 12.83 -32.93
N ALA A 281 -19.64 11.52 -33.09
CA ALA A 281 -20.24 10.95 -34.31
C ALA A 281 -21.62 11.54 -34.63
N ALA A 282 -22.46 11.82 -33.61
CA ALA A 282 -23.75 12.46 -33.77
C ALA A 282 -23.69 13.91 -34.31
N GLN A 283 -22.53 14.58 -34.17
CA GLN A 283 -22.25 15.93 -34.64
C GLN A 283 -21.54 15.93 -36.01
N GLY A 284 -21.34 14.75 -36.63
CA GLY A 284 -20.73 14.60 -37.94
C GLY A 284 -19.21 14.81 -37.93
N ALA A 285 -18.53 14.50 -36.83
CA ALA A 285 -17.07 14.56 -36.78
C ALA A 285 -16.43 13.54 -37.74
N THR A 286 -15.43 13.98 -38.52
CA THR A 286 -14.75 13.14 -39.50
C THR A 286 -13.23 13.13 -39.30
N PHE A 287 -12.53 12.10 -39.80
CA PHE A 287 -11.07 12.00 -39.78
C PHE A 287 -10.41 13.24 -40.43
N ALA A 288 -10.97 13.69 -41.59
CA ALA A 288 -10.43 14.85 -42.28
C ALA A 288 -10.68 16.18 -41.53
N ALA A 289 -11.78 16.33 -40.79
CA ALA A 289 -12.01 17.49 -39.94
C ALA A 289 -11.06 17.52 -38.75
N TYR A 290 -10.83 16.38 -38.13
CA TYR A 290 -9.91 16.24 -37.01
C TYR A 290 -8.47 16.54 -37.42
N GLU A 291 -8.02 16.06 -38.60
CA GLU A 291 -6.69 16.35 -39.16
C GLU A 291 -6.49 17.85 -39.37
N ARG A 292 -7.49 18.55 -39.93
CA ARG A 292 -7.43 20.00 -40.09
C ARG A 292 -7.30 20.76 -38.79
N THR A 293 -8.04 20.36 -37.78
CA THR A 293 -7.96 20.98 -36.45
C THR A 293 -6.60 20.78 -35.81
N LEU A 294 -5.96 19.60 -36.00
CA LEU A 294 -4.58 19.37 -35.59
C LEU A 294 -3.60 20.32 -36.26
N ASP A 295 -3.78 20.57 -37.58
CA ASP A 295 -2.93 21.47 -38.35
C ASP A 295 -3.10 22.93 -37.91
N GLU A 296 -4.33 23.38 -37.66
CA GLU A 296 -4.63 24.70 -37.11
C GLU A 296 -3.97 24.93 -35.76
N GLN A 297 -3.99 23.94 -34.86
CA GLN A 297 -3.29 24.01 -33.56
C GLN A 297 -1.77 24.14 -33.72
N VAL A 298 -1.20 23.42 -34.66
CA VAL A 298 0.26 23.51 -34.94
C VAL A 298 0.62 24.90 -35.47
N GLN A 299 -0.18 25.47 -36.39
CA GLN A 299 0.04 26.79 -36.96
C GLN A 299 -0.18 27.91 -35.94
N ALA A 300 -1.12 27.75 -35.02
CA ALA A 300 -1.43 28.75 -33.99
C ALA A 300 -0.34 28.85 -32.91
N GLY A 301 0.72 28.04 -32.95
CA GLY A 301 1.81 28.06 -31.96
C GLY A 301 1.37 27.73 -30.55
N LEU A 302 0.24 27.03 -30.37
CA LEU A 302 -0.36 26.72 -29.08
C LEU A 302 0.51 25.79 -28.21
N HIS A 303 1.67 25.35 -28.73
CA HIS A 303 2.61 24.45 -28.04
C HIS A 303 3.79 25.18 -27.42
N GLU A 304 3.96 26.47 -27.68
CA GLU A 304 5.06 27.28 -27.14
C GLU A 304 4.55 28.25 -26.07
N ARG A 305 4.01 27.75 -24.98
CA ARG A 305 4.02 28.53 -23.74
C ARG A 305 5.43 28.48 -23.17
N PRO A 306 6.11 29.63 -22.95
CA PRO A 306 7.44 29.63 -22.35
C PRO A 306 7.42 28.86 -21.03
N GLY A 307 8.22 27.79 -20.92
CA GLY A 307 8.33 26.93 -19.72
C GLY A 307 7.66 25.56 -19.82
N HIS A 308 6.97 25.20 -20.92
CA HIS A 308 6.32 23.89 -21.08
C HIS A 308 6.90 23.16 -22.29
N GLN A 309 8.05 22.54 -22.14
CA GLN A 309 8.57 21.62 -23.15
C GLN A 309 7.99 20.21 -22.89
N VAL A 310 6.96 19.85 -23.67
CA VAL A 310 6.54 18.44 -23.77
C VAL A 310 7.63 17.72 -24.58
N PRO A 311 8.18 16.60 -24.08
CA PRO A 311 9.15 15.82 -24.85
C PRO A 311 8.63 15.50 -26.26
N VAL A 312 9.44 15.67 -27.28
CA VAL A 312 9.06 15.49 -28.68
C VAL A 312 8.31 14.18 -28.98
N PRO A 313 8.65 13.02 -28.35
CA PRO A 313 7.91 11.78 -28.54
C PRO A 313 6.46 11.80 -28.00
N LEU A 314 6.13 12.66 -27.04
CA LEU A 314 4.81 12.76 -26.42
C LEU A 314 3.89 13.79 -27.09
N ALA A 315 4.42 14.60 -28.00
CA ALA A 315 3.67 15.68 -28.63
C ALA A 315 2.36 15.24 -29.34
N PRO A 316 2.30 14.11 -30.06
CA PRO A 316 1.05 13.70 -30.71
C PRO A 316 -0.06 13.34 -29.69
N ALA A 317 0.28 12.62 -28.61
CA ALA A 317 -0.67 12.24 -27.57
C ALA A 317 -1.16 13.46 -26.77
N ALA A 318 -0.26 14.39 -26.45
CA ALA A 318 -0.62 15.64 -25.78
C ALA A 318 -1.58 16.50 -26.64
N ARG A 319 -1.38 16.54 -27.95
CA ARG A 319 -2.29 17.25 -28.89
C ARG A 319 -3.67 16.60 -28.95
N ALA A 320 -3.72 15.28 -29.08
CA ALA A 320 -4.99 14.55 -29.08
C ALA A 320 -5.74 14.73 -27.75
N LEU A 321 -5.02 14.74 -26.63
CA LEU A 321 -5.57 15.04 -25.31
C LEU A 321 -6.18 16.44 -25.24
N GLU A 322 -5.44 17.47 -25.71
CA GLU A 322 -5.92 18.86 -25.74
C GLU A 322 -7.17 19.03 -26.61
N LEU A 323 -7.25 18.36 -27.77
CA LEU A 323 -8.46 18.36 -28.60
C LEU A 323 -9.65 17.72 -27.89
N SER A 324 -9.44 16.59 -27.21
CA SER A 324 -10.49 15.93 -26.46
C SER A 324 -11.04 16.81 -25.32
N LEU A 325 -10.14 17.45 -24.54
CA LEU A 325 -10.52 18.38 -23.49
C LEU A 325 -11.21 19.64 -24.01
N GLY A 326 -10.73 20.17 -25.15
CA GLY A 326 -11.36 21.29 -25.83
C GLY A 326 -12.78 20.96 -26.30
N GLY A 327 -12.98 19.78 -26.88
CA GLY A 327 -14.29 19.29 -27.31
C GLY A 327 -15.26 19.15 -26.13
N LEU A 328 -14.82 18.57 -25.01
CA LEU A 328 -15.63 18.47 -23.81
C LEU A 328 -15.99 19.85 -23.22
N ALA A 329 -15.06 20.81 -23.27
CA ALA A 329 -15.33 22.17 -22.83
C ALA A 329 -16.39 22.87 -23.73
N HIS A 330 -16.36 22.66 -25.06
CA HIS A 330 -17.39 23.17 -25.99
C HIS A 330 -18.77 22.52 -25.77
N GLN A 331 -18.80 21.29 -25.26
CA GLN A 331 -20.04 20.62 -24.84
C GLN A 331 -20.58 21.13 -23.50
N GLY A 332 -19.92 22.10 -22.85
CA GLY A 332 -20.33 22.67 -21.59
C GLY A 332 -19.72 21.98 -20.35
N ILE A 333 -18.70 21.12 -20.53
CA ILE A 333 -18.05 20.38 -19.44
C ILE A 333 -16.57 20.85 -19.28
N PRO A 334 -16.32 22.13 -18.98
CA PRO A 334 -14.95 22.64 -18.80
C PRO A 334 -14.23 22.09 -17.57
N GLN A 335 -14.97 21.48 -16.64
CA GLN A 335 -14.47 20.88 -15.38
C GLN A 335 -13.60 19.64 -15.61
N THR A 336 -13.65 19.04 -16.80
CA THR A 336 -12.83 17.88 -17.16
C THR A 336 -11.34 18.16 -17.03
N ARG A 337 -10.89 19.37 -17.39
CA ARG A 337 -9.47 19.75 -17.28
C ARG A 337 -8.97 19.78 -15.83
N PRO A 338 -9.55 20.51 -14.87
CA PRO A 338 -9.11 20.48 -13.48
C PRO A 338 -9.26 19.08 -12.84
N VAL A 339 -10.25 18.29 -13.22
CA VAL A 339 -10.38 16.89 -12.73
C VAL A 339 -9.23 16.03 -13.24
N LEU A 340 -8.88 16.12 -14.52
CA LEU A 340 -7.72 15.43 -15.09
C LEU A 340 -6.42 15.87 -14.41
N GLN A 341 -6.21 17.16 -14.22
CA GLN A 341 -5.01 17.69 -13.58
C GLN A 341 -4.89 17.19 -12.13
N LEU A 342 -5.99 17.14 -11.38
CA LEU A 342 -6.02 16.58 -10.03
C LEU A 342 -5.68 15.08 -10.06
N ALA A 343 -6.32 14.30 -10.92
CA ALA A 343 -6.03 12.87 -11.07
C ALA A 343 -4.56 12.62 -11.46
N SER A 344 -3.96 13.54 -12.25
CA SER A 344 -2.55 13.47 -12.64
C SER A 344 -1.55 13.75 -11.50
N CYS A 345 -2.00 14.26 -10.34
CA CYS A 345 -1.15 14.39 -9.15
C CYS A 345 -0.83 13.01 -8.53
N TYR A 346 -1.68 12.04 -8.77
CA TYR A 346 -1.52 10.69 -8.21
C TYR A 346 -0.58 9.80 -9.04
N ALA A 347 -0.26 8.63 -8.49
CA ALA A 347 0.60 7.65 -9.16
C ALA A 347 -0.06 7.04 -10.41
N PRO A 348 0.71 6.51 -11.36
CA PRO A 348 0.22 5.69 -12.46
C PRO A 348 -0.20 4.30 -11.96
N ALA A 349 -1.15 4.27 -11.07
CA ALA A 349 -1.79 3.10 -10.48
C ALA A 349 -3.30 3.37 -10.43
N PRO A 350 -4.15 2.35 -10.31
CA PRO A 350 -5.59 2.56 -10.16
C PRO A 350 -5.88 3.48 -8.97
N ILE A 351 -6.53 4.62 -9.23
CA ILE A 351 -6.95 5.58 -8.21
C ILE A 351 -8.23 5.03 -7.56
N PRO A 352 -8.22 4.70 -6.26
CA PRO A 352 -9.37 4.10 -5.60
C PRO A 352 -10.60 5.01 -5.66
N ALA A 353 -11.79 4.39 -5.82
CA ALA A 353 -13.05 5.13 -5.84
C ALA A 353 -13.32 5.93 -4.56
N ILE A 354 -12.77 5.51 -3.41
CA ILE A 354 -12.83 6.27 -2.17
C ILE A 354 -12.10 7.61 -2.30
N LEU A 355 -11.03 7.69 -3.08
CA LEU A 355 -10.21 8.88 -3.27
C LEU A 355 -10.78 9.79 -4.37
N LEU A 356 -11.20 9.24 -5.51
CA LEU A 356 -11.67 10.01 -6.65
C LEU A 356 -13.07 9.56 -7.10
N ASN A 357 -14.08 10.30 -6.65
CA ASN A 357 -15.48 10.17 -7.05
C ASN A 357 -16.16 11.55 -7.07
N ALA A 358 -17.39 11.63 -7.57
CA ALA A 358 -18.13 12.89 -7.67
C ALA A 358 -18.26 13.61 -6.32
N HIS A 359 -18.59 12.88 -5.27
CA HIS A 359 -18.76 13.42 -3.92
C HIS A 359 -17.45 13.97 -3.34
N SER A 360 -16.32 13.23 -3.50
CA SER A 360 -15.00 13.71 -3.04
C SER A 360 -14.56 14.97 -3.79
N LEU A 361 -14.78 15.04 -5.09
CA LEU A 361 -14.45 16.20 -5.93
C LEU A 361 -15.18 17.47 -5.49
N THR A 362 -16.44 17.37 -5.04
CA THR A 362 -17.19 18.55 -4.57
C THR A 362 -16.59 19.18 -3.31
N LYS A 363 -15.92 18.38 -2.47
CA LYS A 363 -15.32 18.85 -1.22
C LYS A 363 -14.04 19.68 -1.43
N THR A 364 -13.38 19.51 -2.57
CA THR A 364 -12.09 20.18 -2.84
C THR A 364 -12.20 21.66 -3.18
N GLY A 365 -13.40 22.18 -3.36
CA GLY A 365 -13.59 23.55 -3.86
C GLY A 365 -13.05 23.80 -5.29
N LEU A 366 -12.45 22.82 -5.98
CA LEU A 366 -11.97 22.95 -7.35
C LEU A 366 -13.09 23.27 -8.34
N LEU A 367 -14.30 22.80 -8.04
CA LEU A 367 -15.49 23.00 -8.86
C LEU A 367 -16.34 24.20 -8.41
N THR A 368 -15.89 24.98 -7.40
CA THR A 368 -16.65 26.08 -6.78
C THR A 368 -16.72 27.37 -7.58
N GLY A 369 -16.04 27.51 -8.72
CA GLY A 369 -16.39 28.55 -9.68
C GLY A 369 -17.88 28.51 -10.09
N PHE A 370 -18.64 27.53 -9.60
CA PHE A 370 -20.02 27.21 -9.93
C PHE A 370 -20.93 27.04 -8.70
N GLY A 371 -20.54 27.53 -7.51
CA GLY A 371 -21.41 27.67 -6.33
C GLY A 371 -21.60 26.40 -5.49
N GLY A 372 -20.76 26.23 -4.45
CA GLY A 372 -21.03 25.47 -3.22
C GLY A 372 -21.22 23.94 -3.38
N THR A 373 -21.26 23.22 -2.28
CA THR A 373 -21.74 21.82 -2.17
C THR A 373 -23.27 21.79 -2.41
N SER A 374 -23.67 21.76 -3.67
CA SER A 374 -25.05 21.60 -4.06
C SER A 374 -25.17 20.31 -4.89
N PRO A 375 -26.34 19.67 -4.97
CA PRO A 375 -26.57 18.53 -5.88
C PRO A 375 -26.07 18.80 -7.30
N ALA A 376 -26.22 20.03 -7.79
CA ALA A 376 -25.71 20.46 -9.08
C ALA A 376 -24.17 20.47 -9.20
N ALA A 377 -23.41 20.49 -8.11
CA ALA A 377 -21.95 20.37 -8.14
C ALA A 377 -21.51 18.90 -8.26
N GLU A 378 -22.25 18.00 -7.62
CA GLU A 378 -22.02 16.56 -7.71
C GLU A 378 -22.36 16.04 -9.11
N ASP A 379 -23.51 16.46 -9.69
CA ASP A 379 -23.89 16.16 -11.08
C ASP A 379 -22.79 16.59 -12.07
N ARG A 380 -22.22 17.79 -11.90
CA ARG A 380 -21.13 18.29 -12.78
C ARG A 380 -19.83 17.51 -12.60
N ALA A 381 -19.52 17.08 -11.37
CA ALA A 381 -18.36 16.23 -11.11
C ALA A 381 -18.52 14.87 -11.78
N GLU A 382 -19.70 14.28 -11.69
CA GLU A 382 -20.04 13.03 -12.34
C GLU A 382 -20.01 13.15 -13.87
N GLU A 383 -20.54 14.24 -14.42
CA GLU A 383 -20.49 14.55 -15.85
C GLU A 383 -19.06 14.70 -16.35
N ALA A 384 -18.18 15.37 -15.56
CA ALA A 384 -16.76 15.50 -15.89
C ALA A 384 -16.04 14.16 -15.88
N LEU A 385 -16.24 13.32 -14.87
CA LEU A 385 -15.67 11.97 -14.81
C LEU A 385 -16.16 11.11 -15.98
N ARG A 386 -17.45 11.12 -16.27
CA ARG A 386 -18.05 10.41 -17.41
C ARG A 386 -17.52 10.90 -18.75
N GLY A 387 -17.35 12.23 -18.95
CA GLY A 387 -16.76 12.80 -20.15
C GLY A 387 -15.33 12.32 -20.39
N LEU A 388 -14.51 12.28 -19.34
CA LEU A 388 -13.16 11.77 -19.40
C LEU A 388 -13.12 10.25 -19.69
N GLN A 389 -14.09 9.48 -19.20
CA GLN A 389 -14.19 8.04 -19.49
C GLN A 389 -14.61 7.78 -20.94
N ILE A 390 -15.62 8.48 -21.45
CA ILE A 390 -16.10 8.33 -22.83
C ILE A 390 -15.00 8.67 -23.85
N THR A 391 -14.16 9.66 -23.54
CA THR A 391 -13.03 10.03 -24.42
C THR A 391 -11.78 9.14 -24.25
N GLY A 392 -11.84 8.09 -23.40
CA GLY A 392 -10.74 7.16 -23.15
C GLY A 392 -9.53 7.79 -22.41
N ILE A 393 -9.73 8.93 -21.76
CA ILE A 393 -8.72 9.60 -20.93
C ILE A 393 -8.63 8.90 -19.57
N LEU A 394 -9.78 8.58 -18.98
CA LEU A 394 -9.91 7.74 -17.78
C LEU A 394 -10.41 6.34 -18.19
N GLU A 395 -9.79 5.32 -17.65
CA GLU A 395 -10.18 3.93 -17.87
C GLU A 395 -10.69 3.31 -16.57
N PRO A 396 -11.77 2.53 -16.61
CA PRO A 396 -12.13 1.70 -15.46
C PRO A 396 -10.99 0.73 -15.11
N ALA A 397 -10.74 0.57 -13.83
CA ALA A 397 -9.76 -0.38 -13.31
C ALA A 397 -10.29 -1.02 -12.03
N ASP A 398 -9.72 -2.15 -11.62
CA ASP A 398 -10.11 -2.86 -10.42
C ASP A 398 -10.06 -1.94 -9.20
N GLY A 399 -11.23 -1.73 -8.59
CA GLY A 399 -11.38 -0.87 -7.41
C GLY A 399 -11.35 0.63 -7.65
N GLY A 400 -11.27 1.11 -8.92
CA GLY A 400 -11.16 2.55 -9.17
C GLY A 400 -11.04 2.95 -10.65
N ILE A 401 -10.22 3.92 -10.91
CA ILE A 401 -10.02 4.54 -12.22
C ILE A 401 -8.50 4.63 -12.51
N ALA A 402 -8.09 4.26 -13.71
CA ALA A 402 -6.70 4.37 -14.14
C ALA A 402 -6.51 5.48 -15.18
N LEU A 403 -5.31 6.06 -15.16
CA LEU A 403 -4.82 6.94 -16.21
C LEU A 403 -3.53 6.39 -16.80
N HIS A 404 -3.41 6.48 -18.09
CA HIS A 404 -2.17 6.13 -18.76
C HIS A 404 -1.04 7.11 -18.36
N THR A 405 0.18 6.58 -18.10
CA THR A 405 1.34 7.37 -17.63
C THR A 405 1.62 8.62 -18.47
N VAL A 406 1.50 8.52 -19.81
CA VAL A 406 1.66 9.66 -20.74
C VAL A 406 0.60 10.75 -20.50
N ILE A 407 -0.63 10.37 -20.17
CA ILE A 407 -1.72 11.32 -19.86
C ILE A 407 -1.42 12.00 -18.52
N ILE A 408 -0.92 11.26 -17.52
CA ILE A 408 -0.48 11.81 -16.23
C ILE A 408 0.64 12.86 -16.47
N GLU A 409 1.64 12.52 -17.27
CA GLU A 409 2.75 13.43 -17.60
C GLU A 409 2.26 14.69 -18.33
N ALA A 410 1.36 14.54 -19.29
CA ALA A 410 0.76 15.67 -20.00
C ALA A 410 -0.09 16.53 -19.06
N GLY A 411 -0.88 15.92 -18.18
CA GLY A 411 -1.67 16.60 -17.16
C GLY A 411 -0.78 17.41 -16.20
N ARG A 412 0.31 16.81 -15.71
CA ARG A 412 1.31 17.49 -14.86
C ARG A 412 1.99 18.64 -15.60
N ALA A 413 2.42 18.42 -16.83
CA ALA A 413 3.04 19.45 -17.66
C ALA A 413 2.07 20.63 -17.90
N SER A 414 0.79 20.38 -18.11
CA SER A 414 -0.24 21.43 -18.31
C SER A 414 -0.48 22.29 -17.06
N MET A 415 -0.21 21.78 -15.86
CA MET A 415 -0.31 22.56 -14.61
C MET A 415 0.85 23.55 -14.45
N GLY A 416 2.04 23.21 -14.95
CA GLY A 416 3.26 23.98 -14.67
C GLY A 416 3.77 23.82 -13.23
N SER A 417 4.95 24.38 -12.98
CA SER A 417 5.60 24.30 -11.67
C SER A 417 5.00 25.25 -10.63
N SER A 418 4.44 26.41 -11.05
CA SER A 418 3.98 27.47 -10.17
C SER A 418 2.75 28.19 -10.73
N GLY A 419 1.88 28.67 -9.83
CA GLY A 419 0.69 29.42 -10.16
C GLY A 419 -0.47 29.11 -9.22
N PRO A 420 -1.43 30.04 -9.01
CA PRO A 420 -2.50 29.87 -8.04
C PRO A 420 -3.45 28.71 -8.39
N VAL A 421 -3.65 28.43 -9.68
CA VAL A 421 -4.49 27.30 -10.11
C VAL A 421 -3.80 25.97 -9.84
N SER A 422 -2.51 25.87 -10.16
CA SER A 422 -1.71 24.67 -9.94
C SER A 422 -1.57 24.35 -8.44
N ALA A 423 -1.39 25.36 -7.60
CA ALA A 423 -1.35 25.21 -6.15
C ALA A 423 -2.68 24.67 -5.63
N ARG A 424 -3.81 25.26 -6.02
CA ARG A 424 -5.15 24.78 -5.61
C ARG A 424 -5.41 23.33 -6.01
N ILE A 425 -4.94 22.87 -7.17
CA ILE A 425 -5.11 21.48 -7.61
C ILE A 425 -4.28 20.54 -6.71
N ARG A 426 -3.02 20.90 -6.40
CA ARG A 426 -2.16 20.12 -5.52
C ARG A 426 -2.70 20.08 -4.09
N HIS A 427 -3.21 21.22 -3.57
CA HIS A 427 -3.87 21.30 -2.28
C HIS A 427 -5.05 20.35 -2.22
N ALA A 428 -5.94 20.42 -3.22
CA ALA A 428 -7.09 19.53 -3.32
C ALA A 428 -6.69 18.04 -3.37
N ALA A 429 -5.63 17.69 -4.07
CA ALA A 429 -5.15 16.30 -4.13
C ALA A 429 -4.65 15.82 -2.76
N ILE A 430 -3.95 16.68 -2.01
CA ILE A 430 -3.49 16.38 -0.65
C ILE A 430 -4.67 16.28 0.32
N GLU A 431 -5.59 17.24 0.28
CA GLU A 431 -6.80 17.25 1.14
C GLU A 431 -7.65 16.00 0.94
N LEU A 432 -7.83 15.56 -0.32
CA LEU A 432 -8.58 14.34 -0.61
C LEU A 432 -7.90 13.11 -0.01
N LEU A 433 -6.58 12.98 -0.21
CA LEU A 433 -5.83 11.85 0.33
C LEU A 433 -5.84 11.85 1.85
N HIS A 434 -5.58 13.00 2.48
CA HIS A 434 -5.65 13.18 3.92
C HIS A 434 -7.06 12.89 4.45
N GLY A 435 -8.09 13.42 3.81
CA GLY A 435 -9.48 13.21 4.20
C GLY A 435 -9.97 11.75 4.05
N CYS A 436 -9.32 10.94 3.21
CA CYS A 436 -9.53 9.50 3.15
C CYS A 436 -8.80 8.78 4.29
N THR A 437 -7.50 9.05 4.45
CA THR A 437 -6.64 8.34 5.42
C THR A 437 -7.02 8.66 6.86
N SER A 438 -7.37 9.90 7.18
CA SER A 438 -7.78 10.32 8.53
C SER A 438 -9.08 9.66 9.03
N LYS A 439 -9.87 9.05 8.15
CA LYS A 439 -11.09 8.31 8.50
C LYS A 439 -10.89 6.80 8.56
N LEU A 440 -9.71 6.33 8.20
CA LEU A 440 -9.35 4.92 8.22
C LEU A 440 -8.58 4.65 9.51
N PRO A 441 -9.15 3.95 10.50
CA PRO A 441 -8.40 3.56 11.68
C PRO A 441 -7.22 2.69 11.27
N CYS A 442 -5.99 3.18 11.45
CA CYS A 442 -4.79 2.46 11.00
C CYS A 442 -4.56 1.16 11.77
N GLU A 443 -5.12 1.06 12.97
CA GLU A 443 -5.10 -0.12 13.84
C GLU A 443 -6.06 -1.23 13.42
N HIS A 444 -7.03 -0.95 12.52
CA HIS A 444 -8.00 -1.94 12.10
C HIS A 444 -7.50 -2.69 10.86
N PRO A 445 -7.34 -4.02 10.90
CA PRO A 445 -6.92 -4.82 9.75
C PRO A 445 -7.78 -4.60 8.49
N GLU A 446 -9.04 -4.26 8.68
CA GLU A 446 -9.98 -3.95 7.59
C GLU A 446 -9.59 -2.69 6.78
N SER A 447 -8.82 -1.77 7.40
CA SER A 447 -8.33 -0.55 6.76
C SER A 447 -7.03 -0.76 5.98
N TRP A 448 -6.24 -1.79 6.29
CA TRP A 448 -4.91 -1.98 5.70
C TRP A 448 -4.91 -2.14 4.18
N PRO A 449 -5.82 -2.91 3.55
CA PRO A 449 -5.87 -2.98 2.09
C PRO A 449 -6.07 -1.61 1.43
N GLN A 450 -6.80 -0.70 2.07
CA GLN A 450 -7.02 0.66 1.57
C GLN A 450 -5.75 1.50 1.68
N TYR A 451 -5.00 1.41 2.80
CA TYR A 451 -3.70 2.05 2.93
C TYR A 451 -2.70 1.55 1.89
N LEU A 452 -2.71 0.24 1.59
CA LEU A 452 -1.86 -0.35 0.54
C LEU A 452 -2.21 0.19 -0.87
N LEU A 453 -3.48 0.47 -1.13
CA LEU A 453 -3.90 1.11 -2.39
C LEU A 453 -3.52 2.59 -2.43
N LEU A 454 -3.59 3.30 -1.31
CA LEU A 454 -3.30 4.74 -1.23
C LEU A 454 -1.79 5.04 -1.19
N GLY A 455 -0.96 4.12 -0.72
CA GLY A 455 0.49 4.30 -0.56
C GLY A 455 1.23 4.79 -1.80
N PRO A 456 1.05 4.20 -2.99
CA PRO A 456 1.66 4.69 -4.23
C PRO A 456 1.28 6.14 -4.56
N HIS A 457 0.03 6.53 -4.31
CA HIS A 457 -0.47 7.89 -4.56
C HIS A 457 0.13 8.89 -3.57
N LEU A 458 0.29 8.50 -2.31
CA LEU A 458 0.99 9.29 -1.30
C LEU A 458 2.46 9.53 -1.70
N LEU A 459 3.17 8.48 -2.13
CA LEU A 459 4.54 8.61 -2.61
C LEU A 459 4.63 9.57 -3.81
N SER A 460 3.69 9.47 -4.75
CA SER A 460 3.62 10.40 -5.89
C SER A 460 3.44 11.85 -5.46
N LEU A 461 2.58 12.14 -4.46
CA LEU A 461 2.39 13.49 -3.94
C LEU A 461 3.64 14.01 -3.20
N LEU A 462 4.33 13.16 -2.45
CA LEU A 462 5.61 13.50 -1.83
C LEU A 462 6.67 13.88 -2.88
N ASP A 463 6.69 13.20 -4.03
CA ASP A 463 7.66 13.44 -5.09
C ASP A 463 7.33 14.64 -5.96
N THR A 464 6.04 14.93 -6.20
CA THR A 464 5.63 15.89 -7.23
C THR A 464 4.93 17.15 -6.70
N ALA A 465 4.38 17.10 -5.49
CA ALA A 465 3.61 18.20 -4.92
C ALA A 465 4.31 18.89 -3.73
N ALA A 466 5.08 18.17 -2.92
CA ALA A 466 5.61 18.66 -1.65
C ALA A 466 6.41 19.97 -1.77
N ASP A 467 7.19 20.14 -2.84
CA ASP A 467 8.01 21.34 -3.07
C ASP A 467 7.19 22.54 -3.61
N HIS A 468 5.90 22.37 -3.88
CA HIS A 468 5.05 23.30 -4.57
C HIS A 468 3.76 23.67 -3.82
N VAL A 469 3.68 23.35 -2.54
CA VAL A 469 2.54 23.64 -1.67
C VAL A 469 2.98 24.51 -0.48
N ASP A 470 2.01 25.11 0.19
CA ASP A 470 2.27 25.89 1.40
C ASP A 470 2.56 24.98 2.62
N ARG A 471 2.88 25.63 3.75
CA ARG A 471 3.23 24.92 4.98
C ARG A 471 2.08 24.09 5.55
N GLU A 472 0.84 24.56 5.41
CA GLU A 472 -0.34 23.85 5.90
C GLU A 472 -0.52 22.54 5.16
N HIS A 473 -0.55 22.55 3.83
CA HIS A 473 -0.72 21.35 3.02
C HIS A 473 0.49 20.41 3.08
N LEU A 474 1.69 20.95 3.24
CA LEU A 474 2.87 20.12 3.53
C LEU A 474 2.73 19.43 4.89
N GLY A 475 2.15 20.11 5.89
CA GLY A 475 1.81 19.54 7.19
C GLY A 475 0.83 18.37 7.06
N LEU A 476 -0.28 18.55 6.33
CA LEU A 476 -1.25 17.48 6.05
C LEU A 476 -0.62 16.28 5.34
N LEU A 477 0.32 16.53 4.42
CA LEU A 477 1.03 15.47 3.71
C LEU A 477 1.94 14.66 4.66
N MET A 478 2.61 15.33 5.61
CA MET A 478 3.39 14.67 6.66
C MET A 478 2.50 13.85 7.59
N GLU A 479 1.35 14.39 8.03
CA GLU A 479 0.40 13.65 8.87
C GLU A 479 -0.14 12.42 8.17
N THR A 480 -0.52 12.55 6.90
CA THR A 480 -0.95 11.42 6.07
C THR A 480 0.15 10.35 5.96
N THR A 481 1.40 10.79 5.85
CA THR A 481 2.55 9.87 5.81
C THR A 481 2.72 9.14 7.15
N ALA A 482 2.58 9.83 8.27
CA ALA A 482 2.67 9.20 9.58
C ALA A 482 1.61 8.11 9.77
N LEU A 483 0.34 8.40 9.40
CA LEU A 483 -0.76 7.43 9.44
C LEU A 483 -0.52 6.23 8.52
N ALA A 484 -0.10 6.48 7.28
CA ALA A 484 0.18 5.41 6.33
C ALA A 484 1.36 4.54 6.76
N THR A 485 2.43 5.15 7.31
CA THR A 485 3.58 4.43 7.87
C THR A 485 3.15 3.56 9.04
N ALA A 486 2.29 4.08 9.92
CA ALA A 486 1.72 3.31 11.02
C ALA A 486 0.93 2.09 10.52
N ALA A 487 0.02 2.28 9.57
CA ALA A 487 -0.77 1.20 8.98
C ALA A 487 0.12 0.15 8.29
N PHE A 488 1.18 0.57 7.58
CA PHE A 488 2.12 -0.34 6.94
C PHE A 488 2.92 -1.16 7.96
N ASN A 489 3.33 -0.56 9.07
CA ASN A 489 3.99 -1.28 10.14
C ASN A 489 3.07 -2.37 10.72
N LEU A 490 1.81 -2.02 11.00
CA LEU A 490 0.81 -2.94 11.52
C LEU A 490 0.44 -4.06 10.56
N SER A 491 0.44 -3.78 9.26
CA SER A 491 0.18 -4.79 8.21
C SER A 491 1.40 -5.65 7.86
N GLY A 492 2.53 -5.47 8.56
CA GLY A 492 3.80 -6.15 8.27
C GLY A 492 4.59 -5.56 7.10
N MET A 493 4.10 -4.52 6.44
CA MET A 493 4.74 -3.84 5.29
C MET A 493 5.69 -2.72 5.73
N SER A 494 6.46 -2.94 6.80
CA SER A 494 7.28 -1.90 7.44
C SER A 494 8.30 -1.25 6.49
N ARG A 495 8.81 -1.98 5.50
CA ARG A 495 9.71 -1.40 4.48
C ARG A 495 9.03 -0.33 3.63
N ALA A 496 7.78 -0.54 3.24
CA ALA A 496 6.99 0.48 2.54
C ALA A 496 6.80 1.73 3.42
N GLY A 497 6.57 1.53 4.72
CA GLY A 497 6.52 2.62 5.72
C GLY A 497 7.83 3.40 5.82
N ILE A 498 8.98 2.72 5.85
CA ILE A 498 10.31 3.35 5.84
C ILE A 498 10.50 4.20 4.59
N ILE A 499 10.19 3.66 3.40
CA ILE A 499 10.32 4.38 2.12
C ILE A 499 9.50 5.67 2.13
N LEU A 500 8.24 5.60 2.59
CA LEU A 500 7.38 6.79 2.71
C LEU A 500 7.94 7.79 3.71
N GLY A 501 8.37 7.33 4.88
CA GLY A 501 8.94 8.17 5.93
C GLY A 501 10.22 8.88 5.49
N GLU A 502 11.16 8.16 4.87
CA GLU A 502 12.39 8.72 4.31
C GLU A 502 12.09 9.80 3.26
N ARG A 503 11.14 9.52 2.35
CA ARG A 503 10.73 10.47 1.31
C ARG A 503 10.10 11.72 1.90
N ALA A 504 9.23 11.57 2.90
CA ALA A 504 8.59 12.69 3.58
C ALA A 504 9.61 13.54 4.35
N LEU A 505 10.52 12.92 5.11
CA LEU A 505 11.54 13.63 5.85
C LEU A 505 12.50 14.39 4.93
N ALA A 506 12.83 13.86 3.76
CA ALA A 506 13.62 14.56 2.75
C ALA A 506 12.93 15.84 2.22
N ARG A 507 11.60 15.94 2.31
CA ARG A 507 10.79 17.09 1.88
C ARG A 507 10.36 18.01 3.03
N SER A 508 10.66 17.67 4.28
CA SER A 508 10.16 18.35 5.47
C SER A 508 10.85 19.70 5.79
N ALA A 509 11.93 20.05 5.08
CA ALA A 509 12.74 21.23 5.38
C ALA A 509 11.94 22.56 5.52
N PRO A 510 10.89 22.86 4.70
CA PRO A 510 10.10 24.07 4.85
C PRO A 510 9.31 24.14 6.17
N LEU A 511 8.96 22.98 6.76
CA LEU A 511 8.27 22.90 8.06
C LEU A 511 9.27 23.08 9.22
N GLY A 512 10.50 22.59 9.04
CA GLY A 512 11.50 22.48 10.09
C GLY A 512 11.40 21.17 10.86
N ALA A 513 12.53 20.76 11.43
CA ALA A 513 12.67 19.46 12.12
C ALA A 513 11.82 19.33 13.41
N GLU A 514 11.33 20.43 13.93
CA GLU A 514 10.57 20.52 15.18
C GLU A 514 9.05 20.60 14.93
N HIS A 515 8.61 20.63 13.69
CA HIS A 515 7.19 20.68 13.38
C HIS A 515 6.51 19.37 13.81
N ARG A 516 5.35 19.45 14.46
CA ARG A 516 4.62 18.31 15.04
C ARG A 516 4.45 17.17 14.04
N ALA A 517 3.99 17.45 12.82
CA ALA A 517 3.78 16.44 11.81
C ALA A 517 5.10 15.72 11.39
N VAL A 518 6.23 16.44 11.38
CA VAL A 518 7.56 15.86 11.11
C VAL A 518 7.99 14.93 12.26
N LEU A 519 7.73 15.33 13.51
CA LEU A 519 8.03 14.50 14.68
C LEU A 519 7.18 13.22 14.69
N ARG A 520 5.93 13.26 14.21
CA ARG A 520 5.06 12.09 14.05
C ARG A 520 5.55 11.15 12.96
N VAL A 521 6.02 11.66 11.82
CA VAL A 521 6.67 10.83 10.77
C VAL A 521 7.90 10.13 11.33
N ARG A 522 8.76 10.85 12.06
CA ARG A 522 9.95 10.26 12.71
C ARG A 522 9.55 9.17 13.70
N HIS A 523 8.54 9.40 14.50
CA HIS A 523 8.03 8.42 15.46
C HIS A 523 7.59 7.12 14.75
N ALA A 524 6.70 7.23 13.75
CA ALA A 524 6.20 6.07 13.01
C ALA A 524 7.32 5.32 12.26
N MET A 525 8.31 6.03 11.71
CA MET A 525 9.45 5.43 11.05
C MET A 525 10.41 4.73 12.04
N THR A 526 10.62 5.32 13.23
CA THR A 526 11.47 4.74 14.27
C THR A 526 10.94 3.37 14.71
N TRP A 527 9.63 3.24 14.81
CA TRP A 527 9.01 1.97 15.12
C TRP A 527 9.29 0.90 14.06
N ALA A 528 9.21 1.25 12.77
CA ALA A 528 9.57 0.33 11.69
C ALA A 528 11.02 -0.17 11.83
N VAL A 529 11.96 0.71 12.20
CA VAL A 529 13.36 0.36 12.44
C VAL A 529 13.50 -0.60 13.63
N ALA A 530 12.78 -0.35 14.72
CA ALA A 530 12.76 -1.25 15.88
C ALA A 530 12.24 -2.64 15.50
N TYR A 531 11.21 -2.70 14.70
CA TYR A 531 10.62 -3.96 14.23
C TYR A 531 11.57 -4.77 13.33
N HIS A 532 12.49 -4.10 12.61
CA HIS A 532 13.58 -4.76 11.88
C HIS A 532 14.72 -5.28 12.78
N GLY A 533 14.58 -5.12 14.09
CA GLY A 533 15.55 -5.63 15.08
C GLY A 533 16.69 -4.66 15.41
N ASP A 534 16.77 -3.48 14.80
CA ASP A 534 17.75 -2.47 15.17
C ASP A 534 17.25 -1.60 16.35
N LEU A 535 17.15 -2.26 17.51
CA LEU A 535 16.70 -1.62 18.74
C LEU A 535 17.64 -0.50 19.19
N SER A 536 18.92 -0.54 18.79
CA SER A 536 19.91 0.48 19.18
C SER A 536 19.67 1.80 18.46
N THR A 537 19.48 1.73 17.14
CA THR A 537 19.14 2.91 16.33
C THR A 537 17.76 3.43 16.71
N ALA A 538 16.79 2.56 16.90
CA ALA A 538 15.44 2.93 17.30
C ALA A 538 15.43 3.68 18.65
N GLU A 539 16.17 3.18 19.66
CA GLU A 539 16.26 3.87 20.95
C GLU A 539 16.85 5.28 20.81
N ALA A 540 17.94 5.41 20.03
CA ALA A 540 18.57 6.71 19.82
C ALA A 540 17.61 7.70 19.17
N TRP A 541 16.86 7.26 18.15
CA TRP A 541 15.88 8.09 17.45
C TRP A 541 14.66 8.42 18.30
N TYR A 542 14.11 7.46 19.06
CA TYR A 542 13.02 7.76 20.00
C TYR A 542 13.46 8.74 21.09
N ARG A 543 14.68 8.60 21.63
CA ARG A 543 15.21 9.52 22.64
C ARG A 543 15.36 10.94 22.08
N GLU A 544 15.92 11.09 20.88
CA GLU A 544 16.05 12.39 20.21
C GLU A 544 14.67 13.01 19.95
N ASN A 545 13.73 12.20 19.40
CA ASN A 545 12.38 12.65 19.12
C ASN A 545 11.63 13.06 20.39
N PHE A 546 11.70 12.25 21.44
CA PHE A 546 11.10 12.54 22.74
C PHE A 546 11.62 13.85 23.35
N LEU A 547 12.94 14.07 23.36
CA LEU A 547 13.54 15.30 23.89
C LEU A 547 13.10 16.53 23.08
N THR A 548 12.97 16.38 21.78
CA THR A 548 12.49 17.46 20.91
C THR A 548 11.00 17.73 21.15
N GLN A 549 10.17 16.70 21.21
CA GLN A 549 8.74 16.83 21.53
C GLN A 549 8.54 17.47 22.91
N LEU A 550 9.25 17.00 23.93
CA LEU A 550 9.16 17.54 25.28
C LEU A 550 9.46 19.04 25.32
N ARG A 551 10.44 19.49 24.56
CA ARG A 551 10.83 20.90 24.48
C ARG A 551 9.83 21.76 23.70
N VAL A 552 9.26 21.21 22.61
CA VAL A 552 8.43 21.98 21.66
C VAL A 552 6.95 21.93 22.03
N LEU A 553 6.46 20.74 22.40
CA LEU A 553 5.05 20.47 22.67
C LEU A 553 4.71 20.57 24.18
N GLY A 554 5.74 20.39 25.02
CA GLY A 554 5.57 20.37 26.49
C GLY A 554 5.26 18.97 27.04
N PRO A 555 5.40 18.81 28.38
CA PRO A 555 5.31 17.50 29.02
C PRO A 555 3.89 16.91 29.04
N GLU A 556 2.87 17.70 28.79
CA GLU A 556 1.46 17.29 28.82
C GLU A 556 0.91 16.88 27.45
N ASP A 557 1.73 16.99 26.40
CA ASP A 557 1.31 16.62 25.06
C ASP A 557 1.26 15.09 24.88
N HIS A 558 0.24 14.63 24.15
CA HIS A 558 0.00 13.23 23.89
C HIS A 558 1.18 12.56 23.18
N ASP A 559 1.81 13.22 22.20
CA ASP A 559 2.95 12.67 21.44
C ASP A 559 4.17 12.45 22.36
N VAL A 560 4.32 13.28 23.41
CA VAL A 560 5.39 13.11 24.42
C VAL A 560 5.15 11.88 25.29
N ILE A 561 3.91 11.69 25.73
CA ILE A 561 3.51 10.52 26.53
C ILE A 561 3.79 9.24 25.74
N PHE A 562 3.44 9.23 24.46
CA PHE A 562 3.68 8.08 23.60
C PHE A 562 5.16 7.78 23.38
N SER A 563 5.97 8.79 23.14
CA SER A 563 7.40 8.58 22.96
C SER A 563 8.07 8.06 24.24
N ARG A 564 7.57 8.42 25.43
CA ARG A 564 8.01 7.85 26.71
C ARG A 564 7.61 6.39 26.84
N HIS A 565 6.39 6.03 26.47
CA HIS A 565 5.91 4.65 26.43
C HIS A 565 6.80 3.79 25.53
N GLU A 566 7.13 4.26 24.31
CA GLU A 566 7.97 3.52 23.36
C GLU A 566 9.41 3.33 23.88
N LEU A 567 9.97 4.30 24.55
CA LEU A 567 11.29 4.13 25.18
C LEU A 567 11.26 3.04 26.28
N ALA A 568 10.20 2.97 27.05
CA ALA A 568 10.00 1.90 28.03
C ALA A 568 9.84 0.54 27.34
N TRP A 569 9.13 0.50 26.22
CA TRP A 569 8.96 -0.71 25.41
C TRP A 569 10.30 -1.20 24.82
N ILE A 570 11.14 -0.31 24.27
CA ILE A 570 12.49 -0.68 23.80
C ILE A 570 13.33 -1.29 24.93
N ALA A 571 13.25 -0.74 26.15
CA ALA A 571 13.95 -1.30 27.30
C ALA A 571 13.43 -2.72 27.62
N ALA A 572 12.11 -2.94 27.57
CA ALA A 572 11.51 -4.25 27.75
C ALA A 572 11.96 -5.27 26.69
N CYS A 573 12.01 -4.87 25.41
CA CYS A 573 12.52 -5.70 24.31
C CYS A 573 13.98 -6.13 24.49
N ARG A 574 14.76 -5.35 25.24
CA ARG A 574 16.15 -5.69 25.60
C ARG A 574 16.28 -6.52 26.87
N GLY A 575 15.17 -6.81 27.53
CA GLY A 575 15.14 -7.51 28.82
C GLY A 575 15.55 -6.61 30.00
N ASP A 576 15.66 -5.29 29.82
CA ASP A 576 15.88 -4.34 30.90
C ASP A 576 14.54 -3.95 31.54
N TRP A 577 13.99 -4.92 32.27
CA TRP A 577 12.68 -4.80 32.89
C TRP A 577 12.60 -3.70 33.95
N ALA A 578 13.72 -3.40 34.63
CA ALA A 578 13.75 -2.34 35.65
C ALA A 578 13.60 -0.96 35.01
N THR A 579 14.32 -0.70 33.90
CA THR A 579 14.18 0.54 33.14
C THR A 579 12.81 0.63 32.48
N ALA A 580 12.29 -0.49 31.95
CA ALA A 580 10.94 -0.56 31.37
C ALA A 580 9.87 -0.20 32.40
N GLU A 581 9.92 -0.81 33.59
CA GLU A 581 8.97 -0.52 34.69
C GLU A 581 8.98 0.96 35.08
N ALA A 582 10.18 1.54 35.27
CA ALA A 582 10.30 2.95 35.62
C ALA A 582 9.68 3.85 34.54
N GLY A 583 10.00 3.59 33.26
CA GLY A 583 9.44 4.35 32.13
C GLY A 583 7.94 4.22 31.99
N TYR A 584 7.39 2.99 32.17
CA TYR A 584 5.94 2.78 32.12
C TYR A 584 5.21 3.43 33.31
N ARG A 585 5.81 3.49 34.51
CA ARG A 585 5.21 4.22 35.64
C ARG A 585 5.09 5.70 35.35
N GLU A 586 6.18 6.31 34.84
CA GLU A 586 6.15 7.72 34.47
C GLU A 586 5.13 8.00 33.34
N ALA A 587 5.11 7.14 32.32
CA ALA A 587 4.14 7.28 31.23
C ALA A 587 2.70 7.07 31.72
N LEU A 588 2.46 6.17 32.68
CA LEU A 588 1.15 5.92 33.26
C LEU A 588 0.66 7.09 34.11
N ASP A 589 1.53 7.67 34.95
CA ASP A 589 1.17 8.83 35.77
C ASP A 589 0.73 10.01 34.88
N ASP A 590 1.45 10.26 33.78
CA ASP A 590 1.08 11.28 32.81
C ASP A 590 -0.21 10.92 32.06
N SER A 591 -0.35 9.67 31.61
CA SER A 591 -1.56 9.21 30.89
C SER A 591 -2.81 9.34 31.76
N VAL A 592 -2.74 8.93 33.02
CA VAL A 592 -3.88 9.06 33.96
C VAL A 592 -4.26 10.53 34.18
N ARG A 593 -3.28 11.40 34.31
CA ARG A 593 -3.49 12.82 34.55
C ARG A 593 -4.08 13.55 33.33
N ILE A 594 -3.66 13.19 32.12
CA ILE A 594 -3.93 13.95 30.90
C ILE A 594 -5.08 13.32 30.12
N LEU A 595 -5.06 12.00 29.93
CA LEU A 595 -6.06 11.26 29.17
C LEU A 595 -7.20 10.71 30.04
N GLY A 596 -6.92 10.54 31.33
CA GLY A 596 -7.82 9.91 32.26
C GLY A 596 -7.58 8.40 32.42
N PRO A 597 -8.12 7.80 33.50
CA PRO A 597 -7.87 6.39 33.83
C PRO A 597 -8.53 5.41 32.86
N ASP A 598 -9.57 5.82 32.16
CA ASP A 598 -10.38 4.99 31.26
C ASP A 598 -9.97 5.06 29.81
N ASP A 599 -9.04 5.96 29.46
CA ASP A 599 -8.53 6.06 28.08
C ASP A 599 -7.87 4.72 27.68
N PRO A 600 -8.16 4.20 26.48
CA PRO A 600 -7.58 2.93 25.98
C PRO A 600 -6.06 2.89 26.04
N ARG A 601 -5.39 4.04 25.89
CA ARG A 601 -3.93 4.20 25.96
C ARG A 601 -3.41 4.10 27.39
N THR A 602 -4.13 4.70 28.34
CA THR A 602 -3.84 4.56 29.76
C THR A 602 -3.94 3.10 30.17
N LEU A 603 -4.99 2.41 29.72
CA LEU A 603 -5.18 0.99 29.96
C LEU A 603 -4.10 0.13 29.30
N LEU A 604 -3.55 0.55 28.16
CA LEU A 604 -2.40 -0.09 27.52
C LEU A 604 -1.16 0.06 28.40
N THR A 605 -0.79 1.29 28.73
CA THR A 605 0.42 1.56 29.54
C THR A 605 0.36 0.84 30.89
N ARG A 606 -0.82 0.75 31.51
CA ARG A 606 -1.02 0.00 32.77
C ARG A 606 -0.83 -1.51 32.58
N HIS A 607 -1.26 -2.04 31.45
CA HIS A 607 -1.04 -3.45 31.08
C HIS A 607 0.45 -3.74 30.89
N GLU A 608 1.17 -2.90 30.13
CA GLU A 608 2.61 -3.06 29.89
C GLU A 608 3.43 -2.93 31.19
N LEU A 609 3.02 -2.04 32.07
CA LEU A 609 3.62 -1.95 33.40
C LEU A 609 3.48 -3.28 34.18
N ALA A 610 2.29 -3.87 34.17
CA ALA A 610 2.07 -5.16 34.82
C ALA A 610 2.91 -6.27 34.18
N TRP A 611 3.03 -6.25 32.86
CA TRP A 611 3.86 -7.19 32.12
C TRP A 611 5.34 -7.03 32.45
N ALA A 612 5.86 -5.80 32.51
CA ALA A 612 7.25 -5.54 32.91
C ALA A 612 7.53 -6.03 34.33
N ILE A 613 6.59 -5.84 35.29
CA ILE A 613 6.70 -6.32 36.66
C ILE A 613 6.70 -7.86 36.70
N ALA A 614 5.82 -8.51 35.93
CA ALA A 614 5.70 -9.97 35.90
C ALA A 614 6.95 -10.66 35.32
N ASN A 615 7.74 -9.99 34.50
CA ASN A 615 8.95 -10.54 33.88
C ASN A 615 10.24 -10.28 34.68
N GLN A 616 10.19 -9.62 35.84
CA GLN A 616 11.37 -9.38 36.70
C GLN A 616 11.61 -10.58 37.64
N GLU A 617 10.81 -10.69 38.66
CA GLU A 617 10.97 -11.69 39.72
C GLU A 617 9.67 -12.43 40.01
N GLN A 618 9.74 -13.73 40.19
CA GLN A 618 8.58 -14.54 40.53
C GLN A 618 7.87 -14.04 41.83
N SER A 619 8.58 -13.44 42.75
CA SER A 619 8.06 -12.83 43.98
C SER A 619 7.09 -11.66 43.70
N ARG A 620 7.14 -11.05 42.52
CA ARG A 620 6.31 -9.90 42.16
C ARG A 620 5.06 -10.26 41.33
N LEU A 621 4.83 -11.53 41.03
CA LEU A 621 3.66 -11.98 40.29
C LEU A 621 2.33 -11.55 40.93
N GLY A 622 2.27 -11.47 42.27
CA GLY A 622 1.09 -10.96 43.00
C GLY A 622 0.79 -9.49 42.68
N GLU A 623 1.82 -8.63 42.64
CA GLU A 623 1.70 -7.22 42.25
C GLU A 623 1.19 -7.10 40.81
N ALA A 624 1.80 -7.84 39.87
CA ALA A 624 1.38 -7.84 38.48
C ALA A 624 -0.07 -8.31 38.32
N ARG A 625 -0.48 -9.35 39.05
CA ARG A 625 -1.86 -9.86 39.05
C ARG A 625 -2.87 -8.78 39.43
N GLU A 626 -2.61 -8.08 40.54
CA GLU A 626 -3.51 -7.02 41.02
C GLU A 626 -3.72 -5.94 39.92
N ILE A 627 -2.65 -5.56 39.23
CA ILE A 627 -2.73 -4.58 38.15
C ILE A 627 -3.49 -5.15 36.95
N PHE A 628 -3.21 -6.39 36.52
CA PHE A 628 -3.93 -7.03 35.43
C PHE A 628 -5.43 -7.24 35.73
N ASP A 629 -5.80 -7.58 36.95
CA ASP A 629 -7.22 -7.72 37.37
C ASP A 629 -7.95 -6.37 37.27
N ALA A 630 -7.30 -5.28 37.70
CA ALA A 630 -7.84 -3.93 37.55
C ALA A 630 -7.98 -3.54 36.06
N VAL A 631 -6.94 -3.77 35.27
CA VAL A 631 -6.96 -3.52 33.81
C VAL A 631 -8.04 -4.34 33.12
N LEU A 632 -8.21 -5.61 33.49
CA LEU A 632 -9.24 -6.48 32.92
C LEU A 632 -10.65 -5.94 33.20
N SER A 633 -10.89 -5.50 34.45
CA SER A 633 -12.17 -4.89 34.84
C SER A 633 -12.47 -3.65 33.99
N ASP A 634 -11.48 -2.75 33.87
CA ASP A 634 -11.62 -1.51 33.10
C ASP A 634 -11.75 -1.79 31.59
N ARG A 635 -10.93 -2.68 31.00
CA ARG A 635 -11.03 -3.08 29.59
C ARG A 635 -12.39 -3.71 29.26
N ARG A 636 -12.94 -4.55 30.14
CA ARG A 636 -14.29 -5.11 29.96
C ARG A 636 -15.36 -4.03 29.92
N ARG A 637 -15.24 -3.02 30.78
CA ARG A 637 -16.19 -1.90 30.86
C ARG A 637 -16.07 -0.96 29.66
N VAL A 638 -14.83 -0.64 29.22
CA VAL A 638 -14.56 0.38 28.18
C VAL A 638 -14.57 -0.23 26.78
N LEU A 639 -13.91 -1.38 26.58
CA LEU A 639 -13.70 -1.99 25.28
C LEU A 639 -14.67 -3.16 25.00
N GLY A 640 -15.21 -3.77 26.07
CA GLY A 640 -16.03 -4.98 25.98
C GLY A 640 -15.28 -6.27 26.30
N THR A 641 -16.05 -7.33 26.54
CA THR A 641 -15.53 -8.63 26.98
C THR A 641 -14.79 -9.40 25.90
N GLU A 642 -15.12 -9.17 24.64
CA GLU A 642 -14.57 -9.88 23.47
C GLU A 642 -13.51 -9.08 22.72
N HIS A 643 -13.21 -7.86 23.18
CA HIS A 643 -12.20 -7.04 22.54
C HIS A 643 -10.82 -7.72 22.63
N PRO A 644 -10.01 -7.74 21.54
CA PRO A 644 -8.71 -8.42 21.53
C PRO A 644 -7.80 -8.06 22.73
N ARG A 645 -7.70 -6.78 23.08
CA ARG A 645 -6.91 -6.32 24.25
C ARG A 645 -7.44 -6.86 25.59
N THR A 646 -8.75 -7.07 25.71
CA THR A 646 -9.34 -7.72 26.89
C THR A 646 -8.92 -9.19 26.96
N LEU A 647 -8.91 -9.87 25.80
CA LEU A 647 -8.46 -11.25 25.69
C LEU A 647 -6.95 -11.41 25.99
N THR A 648 -6.12 -10.42 25.64
CA THR A 648 -4.69 -10.41 25.99
C THR A 648 -4.51 -10.32 27.51
N THR A 649 -5.28 -9.48 28.21
CA THR A 649 -5.20 -9.41 29.67
C THR A 649 -5.62 -10.73 30.35
N LEU A 650 -6.64 -11.40 29.79
CA LEU A 650 -7.04 -12.74 30.28
C LEU A 650 -5.93 -13.77 30.10
N HIS A 651 -5.17 -13.70 29.01
CA HIS A 651 -4.02 -14.56 28.77
C HIS A 651 -2.94 -14.38 29.85
N GLU A 652 -2.58 -13.14 30.18
CA GLU A 652 -1.57 -12.86 31.20
C GLU A 652 -2.00 -13.37 32.59
N LEU A 653 -3.27 -13.18 32.93
CA LEU A 653 -3.80 -13.70 34.20
C LEU A 653 -3.82 -15.22 34.25
N ALA A 654 -4.15 -15.91 33.17
CA ALA A 654 -4.08 -17.36 33.08
C ALA A 654 -2.63 -17.85 33.20
N TRP A 655 -1.69 -17.13 32.58
CA TRP A 655 -0.27 -17.40 32.67
C TRP A 655 0.26 -17.25 34.12
N ILE A 656 -0.06 -16.16 34.84
CA ILE A 656 0.32 -15.98 36.23
C ILE A 656 -0.27 -17.11 37.09
N THR A 657 -1.52 -17.50 36.82
CA THR A 657 -2.17 -18.60 37.53
C THR A 657 -1.40 -19.92 37.36
N ALA A 658 -0.87 -20.20 36.18
CA ALA A 658 -0.02 -21.36 35.94
C ALA A 658 1.31 -21.26 36.71
N TRP A 659 1.95 -20.09 36.72
CA TRP A 659 3.20 -19.87 37.43
C TRP A 659 3.09 -19.94 38.96
N GLU A 660 1.91 -19.66 39.53
CA GLU A 660 1.58 -19.90 40.93
C GLU A 660 1.38 -21.39 41.22
N GLY A 661 1.50 -22.27 40.23
CA GLY A 661 1.32 -23.71 40.36
C GLY A 661 -0.15 -24.17 40.38
N GLN A 662 -1.09 -23.26 40.07
CA GLN A 662 -2.53 -23.56 40.05
C GLN A 662 -2.95 -24.12 38.67
N TRP A 663 -2.31 -25.23 38.26
CA TRP A 663 -2.41 -25.80 36.89
C TRP A 663 -3.84 -26.07 36.43
N GLU A 664 -4.73 -26.51 37.32
CA GLU A 664 -6.14 -26.83 36.99
C GLU A 664 -6.95 -25.57 36.67
N HIS A 665 -6.73 -24.51 37.46
CA HIS A 665 -7.38 -23.22 37.23
C HIS A 665 -6.85 -22.55 35.94
N ALA A 666 -5.55 -22.59 35.73
CA ALA A 666 -4.93 -22.07 34.50
C ALA A 666 -5.44 -22.81 33.26
N GLU A 667 -5.54 -24.16 33.33
CA GLU A 667 -6.07 -24.94 32.21
C GLU A 667 -7.51 -24.56 31.87
N THR A 668 -8.34 -24.35 32.90
CA THR A 668 -9.73 -23.93 32.71
C THR A 668 -9.80 -22.55 32.09
N ALA A 669 -9.02 -21.58 32.61
CA ALA A 669 -8.96 -20.23 32.08
C ALA A 669 -8.49 -20.19 30.59
N TYR A 670 -7.45 -20.98 30.24
CA TYR A 670 -7.00 -21.07 28.86
C TYR A 670 -8.01 -21.76 27.93
N ARG A 671 -8.80 -22.75 28.40
CA ARG A 671 -9.86 -23.34 27.58
C ARG A 671 -11.00 -22.36 27.31
N GLU A 672 -11.39 -21.58 28.31
CA GLU A 672 -12.40 -20.53 28.15
C GLU A 672 -11.89 -19.44 27.17
N LEU A 673 -10.63 -19.02 27.35
CA LEU A 673 -9.99 -18.04 26.45
C LEU A 673 -9.85 -18.59 25.03
N LEU A 674 -9.50 -19.87 24.86
CA LEU A 674 -9.45 -20.51 23.54
C LEU A 674 -10.81 -20.44 22.83
N ALA A 675 -11.91 -20.75 23.55
CA ALA A 675 -13.25 -20.67 22.99
C ALA A 675 -13.61 -19.24 22.55
N LEU A 676 -13.20 -18.22 23.32
CA LEU A 676 -13.37 -16.81 22.96
C LEU A 676 -12.56 -16.43 21.73
N ARG A 677 -11.24 -16.78 21.70
CA ARG A 677 -10.36 -16.45 20.57
C ARG A 677 -10.79 -17.16 19.28
N LEU A 678 -11.23 -18.41 19.36
CA LEU A 678 -11.78 -19.14 18.21
C LEU A 678 -12.99 -18.42 17.60
N ARG A 679 -13.86 -17.85 18.44
CA ARG A 679 -15.04 -17.11 17.98
C ARG A 679 -14.70 -15.74 17.41
N VAL A 680 -13.76 -15.02 18.02
CA VAL A 680 -13.43 -13.63 17.67
C VAL A 680 -12.38 -13.54 16.58
N LEU A 681 -11.32 -14.37 16.66
CA LEU A 681 -10.13 -14.30 15.83
C LEU A 681 -10.03 -15.45 14.80
N GLY A 682 -10.73 -16.55 15.05
CA GLY A 682 -10.65 -17.74 14.19
C GLY A 682 -9.58 -18.74 14.63
N GLU A 683 -9.57 -19.88 13.93
CA GLU A 683 -8.70 -21.02 14.25
C GLU A 683 -7.22 -20.76 13.92
N ASP A 684 -6.99 -20.10 12.81
CA ASP A 684 -5.66 -19.88 12.24
C ASP A 684 -4.98 -18.61 12.76
N HIS A 685 -5.62 -17.88 13.69
CA HIS A 685 -5.02 -16.70 14.28
C HIS A 685 -3.84 -17.05 15.21
N PRO A 686 -2.68 -16.37 15.12
CA PRO A 686 -1.51 -16.64 15.96
C PRO A 686 -1.82 -16.69 17.46
N ASP A 687 -2.60 -15.74 17.96
CA ASP A 687 -3.00 -15.71 19.36
C ASP A 687 -3.82 -16.94 19.78
N THR A 688 -4.59 -17.51 18.85
CA THR A 688 -5.32 -18.76 19.10
C THR A 688 -4.33 -19.92 19.20
N MET A 689 -3.31 -19.96 18.35
CA MET A 689 -2.24 -20.96 18.40
C MET A 689 -1.37 -20.83 19.66
N VAL A 690 -1.14 -19.61 20.16
CA VAL A 690 -0.45 -19.40 21.45
C VAL A 690 -1.22 -20.11 22.57
N ILE A 691 -2.54 -19.95 22.65
CA ILE A 691 -3.31 -20.63 23.71
C ILE A 691 -3.26 -22.15 23.58
N ARG A 692 -3.27 -22.69 22.37
CA ARG A 692 -3.11 -24.13 22.15
C ARG A 692 -1.73 -24.62 22.63
N HIS A 693 -0.67 -23.83 22.38
CA HIS A 693 0.68 -24.11 22.89
C HIS A 693 0.72 -24.11 24.42
N GLU A 694 0.12 -23.10 25.07
CA GLU A 694 0.05 -23.01 26.54
C GLU A 694 -0.72 -24.20 27.16
N LEU A 695 -1.79 -24.64 26.51
CA LEU A 695 -2.52 -25.83 26.92
C LEU A 695 -1.68 -27.12 26.78
N ALA A 696 -0.79 -27.21 25.80
CA ALA A 696 0.16 -28.29 25.67
C ALA A 696 1.21 -28.25 26.80
N TRP A 697 1.73 -27.06 27.11
CA TRP A 697 2.67 -26.83 28.20
C TRP A 697 2.06 -27.20 29.57
N ILE A 698 0.82 -26.80 29.86
CA ILE A 698 0.11 -27.16 31.09
C ILE A 698 -0.10 -28.68 31.17
N ALA A 699 -0.46 -29.35 30.06
CA ALA A 699 -0.58 -30.79 30.03
C ALA A 699 0.74 -31.49 30.41
N ALA A 700 1.86 -30.99 29.88
CA ALA A 700 3.21 -31.47 30.21
C ALA A 700 3.52 -31.26 31.71
N ARG A 701 3.27 -30.07 32.24
CA ARG A 701 3.46 -29.74 33.68
C ARG A 701 2.61 -30.60 34.63
N ARG A 702 1.46 -31.06 34.16
CA ARG A 702 0.57 -32.00 34.90
C ARG A 702 0.94 -33.47 34.72
N GLY A 703 2.05 -33.79 34.04
CA GLY A 703 2.51 -35.14 33.78
C GLY A 703 1.75 -35.89 32.68
N ARG A 704 0.87 -35.22 31.92
CA ARG A 704 0.11 -35.81 30.82
C ARG A 704 0.92 -35.75 29.50
N THR A 705 2.09 -36.42 29.52
CA THR A 705 3.11 -36.30 28.48
C THR A 705 2.59 -36.67 27.08
N ALA A 706 1.81 -37.75 26.96
CA ALA A 706 1.26 -38.17 25.67
C ALA A 706 0.26 -37.14 25.08
N GLU A 707 -0.57 -36.56 25.95
CA GLU A 707 -1.50 -35.47 25.53
C GLU A 707 -0.73 -34.22 25.14
N ALA A 708 0.30 -33.86 25.92
CA ALA A 708 1.14 -32.69 25.60
C ALA A 708 1.86 -32.85 24.28
N GLU A 709 2.43 -34.04 23.99
CA GLU A 709 3.10 -34.32 22.72
C GLU A 709 2.15 -34.23 21.53
N SER A 710 0.94 -34.79 21.67
CA SER A 710 -0.10 -34.67 20.61
C SER A 710 -0.45 -33.20 20.34
N ARG A 711 -0.73 -32.44 21.43
CA ARG A 711 -1.09 -31.00 21.30
C ARG A 711 0.04 -30.16 20.69
N TYR A 712 1.30 -30.39 21.12
CA TYR A 712 2.45 -29.72 20.50
C TYR A 712 2.60 -30.09 19.02
N THR A 713 2.31 -31.33 18.64
CA THR A 713 2.36 -31.76 17.24
C THR A 713 1.30 -31.03 16.42
N ASP A 714 0.06 -30.99 16.91
CA ASP A 714 -1.05 -30.30 16.25
C ASP A 714 -0.75 -28.79 16.06
N VAL A 715 -0.24 -28.13 17.13
CA VAL A 715 0.15 -26.71 17.06
C VAL A 715 1.34 -26.49 16.14
N LEU A 716 2.33 -27.39 16.17
CA LEU A 716 3.51 -27.28 15.31
C LEU A 716 3.13 -27.41 13.84
N ASP A 717 2.29 -28.38 13.49
CA ASP A 717 1.82 -28.57 12.12
C ASP A 717 0.96 -27.36 11.66
N GLN A 718 0.15 -26.78 12.55
CA GLN A 718 -0.60 -25.59 12.26
C GLN A 718 0.31 -24.36 12.13
N ARG A 719 1.28 -24.15 13.03
CA ARG A 719 2.26 -23.05 12.95
C ARG A 719 3.14 -23.17 11.72
N ARG A 720 3.61 -24.39 11.35
CA ARG A 720 4.34 -24.61 10.10
C ARG A 720 3.54 -24.23 8.87
N ARG A 721 2.26 -24.59 8.84
CA ARG A 721 1.37 -24.27 7.70
C ARG A 721 1.08 -22.77 7.59
N ILE A 722 1.01 -22.06 8.72
CA ILE A 722 0.51 -20.67 8.79
C ILE A 722 1.66 -19.67 8.96
N LEU A 723 2.63 -19.98 9.84
CA LEU A 723 3.72 -19.07 10.18
C LEU A 723 5.04 -19.41 9.47
N GLY A 724 5.21 -20.65 9.04
CA GLY A 724 6.44 -21.17 8.45
C GLY A 724 7.34 -21.93 9.43
N GLU A 725 8.32 -22.66 8.87
CA GLU A 725 9.21 -23.51 9.67
C GLU A 725 10.21 -22.71 10.53
N GLU A 726 10.64 -21.56 10.03
CA GLU A 726 11.67 -20.71 10.68
C GLU A 726 11.09 -19.64 11.59
N HIS A 727 9.77 -19.56 11.71
CA HIS A 727 9.13 -18.60 12.59
C HIS A 727 9.50 -18.87 14.06
N PRO A 728 9.83 -17.82 14.85
CA PRO A 728 10.21 -17.99 16.25
C PRO A 728 9.24 -18.85 17.05
N ASP A 729 7.94 -18.66 16.89
CA ASP A 729 6.91 -19.45 17.58
C ASP A 729 6.87 -20.90 17.10
N THR A 730 7.13 -21.17 15.82
CA THR A 730 7.24 -22.52 15.27
C THR A 730 8.45 -23.23 15.87
N LEU A 731 9.60 -22.55 15.86
CA LEU A 731 10.83 -23.06 16.48
C LEU A 731 10.68 -23.25 17.98
N ALA A 732 10.00 -22.33 18.69
CA ALA A 732 9.70 -22.47 20.10
C ALA A 732 8.85 -23.71 20.40
N THR A 733 7.81 -23.96 19.59
CA THR A 733 6.98 -25.16 19.72
C THR A 733 7.76 -26.44 19.41
N GLN A 734 8.58 -26.40 18.37
CA GLN A 734 9.44 -27.54 18.01
C GLN A 734 10.40 -27.87 19.16
N ARG A 735 11.09 -26.88 19.70
CA ARG A 735 11.99 -27.03 20.84
C ARG A 735 11.25 -27.58 22.08
N ALA A 736 10.09 -27.01 22.40
CA ALA A 736 9.27 -27.48 23.53
C ALA A 736 8.89 -28.96 23.39
N ARG A 737 8.49 -29.40 22.19
CA ARG A 737 8.17 -30.79 21.88
C ARG A 737 9.40 -31.72 21.95
N GLU A 738 10.56 -31.30 21.42
CA GLU A 738 11.81 -32.04 21.47
C GLU A 738 12.28 -32.23 22.91
N GLU A 739 12.27 -31.17 23.71
CA GLU A 739 12.66 -31.21 25.12
C GLU A 739 11.70 -32.09 25.95
N LEU A 740 10.40 -32.04 25.64
CA LEU A 740 9.42 -32.94 26.27
C LEU A 740 9.77 -34.43 26.00
N ARG A 741 10.21 -34.78 24.79
CA ARG A 741 10.66 -36.13 24.44
C ARG A 741 11.91 -36.56 25.23
N HIS A 742 12.74 -35.60 25.60
CA HIS A 742 13.90 -35.82 26.48
C HIS A 742 13.57 -35.72 27.98
N GLY A 743 12.28 -35.65 28.32
CA GLY A 743 11.82 -35.59 29.72
C GLY A 743 12.03 -34.22 30.39
N ARG A 744 12.29 -33.17 29.59
CA ARG A 744 12.43 -31.79 30.08
C ARG A 744 11.22 -30.97 29.65
N ILE A 745 10.75 -30.10 30.53
CA ILE A 745 9.64 -29.19 30.25
C ILE A 745 10.19 -27.77 30.27
N ILE A 746 10.18 -27.13 29.13
CA ILE A 746 10.66 -25.74 28.95
C ILE A 746 9.47 -24.81 28.97
N ASP A 747 9.65 -23.62 29.52
CA ASP A 747 8.68 -22.55 29.50
C ASP A 747 8.80 -21.81 28.16
N ALA A 748 7.67 -21.52 27.53
CA ALA A 748 7.59 -20.81 26.27
C ALA A 748 8.27 -19.41 26.30
N ARG A 749 8.26 -18.73 27.43
CA ARG A 749 8.92 -17.41 27.58
C ARG A 749 10.44 -17.45 27.59
N HIS A 750 11.04 -18.58 27.86
CA HIS A 750 12.50 -18.76 27.81
C HIS A 750 12.99 -19.17 26.43
N LEU A 751 12.09 -19.26 25.46
CA LEU A 751 12.37 -19.70 24.09
C LEU A 751 12.26 -18.57 23.06
N ALA A 752 11.75 -17.39 23.46
CA ALA A 752 11.61 -16.19 22.61
C ALA A 752 12.86 -15.29 22.61
#